data_8a950b06c3f3624e70cb7d265d78a730
#
_entry.id   8a950b06c3f3624e70cb7d265d78a730
#
_cell.length_a   1.000
_cell.length_b   1.000
_cell.length_c   1.000
_cell.angle_alpha   90.00
_cell.angle_beta   90.00
_cell.angle_gamma   90.00
#
_symmetry.space_group_name_H-M   'P 1'
#
loop_
_entity.id
_entity.type
_entity.pdbx_description
1 polymer ?
#
loop_
_entity_poly.entity_id
_entity_poly.type
_entity_poly.pdbx_seq_one_letter_code
_entity_poly.pdbx_strand_id
1 'polypeptide(L)'
;MHTHVRNARRRGTVRSGTAVLAAAGLVIAGLTAAGAAAVAAPTPPAPESSQQLAASSADALVASRPAFLLAGPQEQFVRGQVASSNGSQYVPYERTYSGVPVVGGDFVVVTNSAGQVTYNSVAQQHAIGTLSTSPSLSRAQAEKVASDQLKSVSKIEGTRLVVYALGDAPAALAWESTVNGVGDDGYSRLSVDVDARTGAVLHTQEHVLHGSGTGAWNGPAPLTINTTSSGGKFTMNPTNITNMPCQDAANNTTFSKTTDTWGNGDATSKETGCVDAEYVAQAEFKMLAQWLGRNGMDGSGGAWPIRVGLADVNAYYDGSQVQIGHNNANQWISAADVLAHEMGHGIDDHTPGGISGSGTQEFIADVYGASTEAFMNEPAPYAVPDFLVGNQVNLVGTGPIRNMYNPSLIKSNPNCYSSSIPSAEVHAAAGPGNHWFYLLAQGSNPPGGPTSPTCNGSTVTGGVGVQNALKIVYNAQLMKTTASSYLKYRTWTLQAAKSLDPSCGQFNTVKAAWDAVSVPAQSGDPTCAVTGNDFSMAVSPSTGSVNPGSSLTATVSTTLTNGSAQTVNLSASGLPAGATASFSPASVSTGGTSQLTVSTAASTPPGTYSVTLTGAGTSTTHTAAFSLTVNGTGVCTPAQLLGNAGFETGSAAPWTTTSGVVDNSASEAAHSGLWKAWLNGYGSAHTDSASQTVTIPTGCRATLSYWLHIDTAETTTTTQYDKLTVSVNGTTVASYSNLDKNTGYAQKSVDLSSYAGQSVTLKFNGVEDSSLQTSFVIDDTAIQTG
;
A
#
# COMPACT_ATOMS: atom_id res chain seq x y z
N MET A 1 5.86 -37.07 -5.75
CA MET A 1 7.03 -37.90 -5.37
C MET A 1 7.12 -37.89 -3.86
N HIS A 2 7.43 -39.01 -3.26
CA HIS A 2 7.22 -39.31 -1.85
C HIS A 2 7.97 -38.39 -0.88
N THR A 3 7.28 -37.82 0.06
CA THR A 3 7.87 -37.12 1.20
C THR A 3 7.45 -37.81 2.50
N HIS A 4 8.42 -38.40 3.18
CA HIS A 4 8.27 -38.90 4.53
C HIS A 4 8.44 -37.74 5.52
N VAL A 5 7.39 -37.36 6.19
CA VAL A 5 7.48 -36.53 7.40
C VAL A 5 7.60 -37.45 8.61
N ARG A 6 8.75 -37.47 9.28
CA ARG A 6 8.92 -38.08 10.59
C ARG A 6 8.77 -37.03 11.69
N ASN A 7 7.70 -37.16 12.44
CA ASN A 7 7.50 -36.47 13.72
C ASN A 7 8.57 -36.84 14.73
N ALA A 8 9.28 -35.86 15.26
CA ALA A 8 10.07 -36.01 16.48
C ALA A 8 9.65 -34.94 17.49
N ARG A 9 8.74 -35.33 18.39
CA ARG A 9 8.44 -34.54 19.61
C ARG A 9 9.62 -34.66 20.57
N ARG A 10 10.22 -33.52 20.93
CA ARG A 10 10.97 -33.41 22.21
C ARG A 10 10.37 -32.30 23.06
N ARG A 11 9.75 -32.68 24.14
CA ARG A 11 9.36 -31.82 25.25
C ARG A 11 10.61 -31.35 25.99
N GLY A 12 10.85 -30.05 26.04
CA GLY A 12 11.83 -29.44 26.93
C GLY A 12 11.10 -28.56 27.93
N THR A 13 11.08 -28.99 29.18
CA THR A 13 10.56 -28.24 30.32
C THR A 13 11.52 -27.10 30.68
N VAL A 14 11.03 -25.86 30.58
CA VAL A 14 11.74 -24.69 31.13
C VAL A 14 11.34 -24.49 32.56
N ARG A 15 12.31 -24.56 33.45
CA ARG A 15 12.18 -24.16 34.86
C ARG A 15 12.62 -22.70 34.99
N SER A 16 11.72 -21.88 35.46
CA SER A 16 11.97 -20.52 35.91
C SER A 16 12.85 -20.53 37.16
N GLY A 17 13.94 -19.79 37.16
CA GLY A 17 14.78 -19.53 38.33
C GLY A 17 14.85 -18.03 38.58
N THR A 18 14.12 -17.58 39.58
CA THR A 18 14.20 -16.22 40.13
C THR A 18 15.45 -16.17 41.06
N ALA A 19 16.38 -15.24 40.82
CA ALA A 19 17.45 -14.95 41.74
C ALA A 19 17.15 -13.66 42.51
N VAL A 20 16.98 -13.77 43.80
CA VAL A 20 16.90 -12.66 44.76
C VAL A 20 18.29 -12.43 45.33
N LEU A 21 18.77 -11.18 45.26
CA LEU A 21 19.95 -10.74 46.03
C LEU A 21 19.56 -10.53 47.51
N ALA A 22 20.33 -11.12 48.41
CA ALA A 22 20.38 -10.68 49.79
C ALA A 22 21.84 -10.71 50.27
N ALA A 23 22.35 -9.56 50.69
CA ALA A 23 23.60 -9.41 51.40
C ALA A 23 23.39 -9.63 52.88
N ALA A 24 24.23 -10.39 53.50
CA ALA A 24 24.43 -10.34 54.97
C ALA A 24 25.84 -10.83 55.30
N GLY A 25 26.61 -10.02 55.98
CA GLY A 25 27.93 -10.34 56.47
C GLY A 25 27.91 -11.18 57.73
N LEU A 26 28.95 -11.91 57.96
CA LEU A 26 29.31 -12.39 59.30
C LEU A 26 30.83 -12.41 59.48
N VAL A 27 31.29 -11.76 60.57
CA VAL A 27 32.64 -11.74 61.05
C VAL A 27 32.82 -12.98 61.92
N ILE A 28 33.89 -13.76 61.72
CA ILE A 28 34.42 -14.64 62.74
C ILE A 28 35.96 -14.52 62.73
N ALA A 29 36.49 -14.12 63.85
CA ALA A 29 37.90 -14.08 64.16
C ALA A 29 38.41 -15.48 64.54
N GLY A 30 39.61 -15.83 64.14
CA GLY A 30 40.33 -17.00 64.56
C GLY A 30 41.84 -16.82 64.36
N LEU A 31 42.58 -16.81 65.46
CA LEU A 31 44.02 -16.55 65.59
C LEU A 31 44.92 -17.68 65.07
N THR A 32 46.13 -17.24 64.70
CA THR A 32 47.48 -17.79 64.82
C THR A 32 48.01 -18.71 63.73
N ALA A 33 48.98 -18.17 62.97
CA ALA A 33 50.35 -18.65 62.97
C ALA A 33 51.23 -17.73 62.11
N ALA A 34 52.32 -17.24 62.70
CA ALA A 34 53.29 -16.38 62.07
C ALA A 34 54.11 -17.15 61.03
N GLY A 35 54.02 -16.76 59.80
CA GLY A 35 54.94 -17.04 58.71
C GLY A 35 55.30 -15.70 58.03
N ALA A 36 56.55 -15.31 58.01
CA ALA A 36 57.02 -14.09 57.36
C ALA A 36 56.75 -14.16 55.86
N ALA A 37 55.68 -13.48 55.44
CA ALA A 37 55.42 -13.24 54.04
C ALA A 37 56.23 -12.02 53.55
N ALA A 38 57.08 -12.21 52.55
CA ALA A 38 57.73 -11.12 51.82
C ALA A 38 56.67 -10.21 51.31
N VAL A 39 56.74 -8.90 51.64
CA VAL A 39 55.89 -7.82 51.05
C VAL A 39 56.25 -7.74 49.58
N ALA A 40 55.39 -8.35 48.76
CA ALA A 40 55.48 -8.11 47.31
C ALA A 40 55.32 -6.62 47.06
N ALA A 41 56.27 -5.99 46.38
CA ALA A 41 56.12 -4.65 45.86
C ALA A 41 54.84 -4.52 45.08
N PRO A 42 54.09 -3.37 45.17
CA PRO A 42 52.88 -3.20 44.38
C PRO A 42 53.23 -3.34 42.88
N THR A 43 52.57 -4.30 42.22
CA THR A 43 52.66 -4.44 40.76
C THR A 43 52.28 -3.08 40.15
N PRO A 44 53.11 -2.52 39.26
CA PRO A 44 52.76 -1.31 38.57
C PRO A 44 51.38 -1.51 37.85
N PRO A 45 50.48 -0.52 37.83
CA PRO A 45 49.21 -0.61 37.15
C PRO A 45 49.44 -1.04 35.71
N ALA A 46 48.61 -1.91 35.18
CA ALA A 46 48.66 -2.31 33.79
C ALA A 46 48.56 -1.06 32.91
N PRO A 47 49.31 -0.97 31.81
CA PRO A 47 49.21 0.18 30.93
C PRO A 47 47.77 0.37 30.46
N GLU A 48 47.27 1.61 30.57
CA GLU A 48 45.92 1.94 30.11
C GLU A 48 45.74 1.60 28.60
N SER A 49 44.60 1.04 28.27
CA SER A 49 44.27 0.79 26.85
C SER A 49 44.17 2.12 26.08
N SER A 50 44.37 2.09 24.76
CA SER A 50 44.23 3.28 23.91
C SER A 50 42.83 3.92 24.04
N GLN A 51 41.79 3.13 24.27
CA GLN A 51 40.42 3.63 24.52
C GLN A 51 40.31 4.31 25.89
N GLN A 52 41.00 3.82 26.93
CA GLN A 52 41.02 4.49 28.23
C GLN A 52 41.79 5.80 28.19
N LEU A 53 42.96 5.83 27.52
CA LEU A 53 43.73 7.05 27.31
C LEU A 53 42.92 8.08 26.53
N ALA A 54 42.21 7.64 25.45
CA ALA A 54 41.34 8.48 24.66
C ALA A 54 40.20 9.09 25.50
N ALA A 55 39.54 8.26 26.27
CA ALA A 55 38.45 8.67 27.16
C ALA A 55 38.93 9.69 28.18
N SER A 56 40.03 9.43 28.88
CA SER A 56 40.60 10.36 29.89
C SER A 56 41.02 11.71 29.28
N SER A 57 41.65 11.66 28.11
CA SER A 57 42.09 12.90 27.42
C SER A 57 40.90 13.70 26.88
N ALA A 58 39.89 13.05 26.33
CA ALA A 58 38.69 13.72 25.86
C ALA A 58 37.88 14.32 27.01
N ASP A 59 37.71 13.56 28.13
CA ASP A 59 37.03 14.08 29.33
C ASP A 59 37.74 15.31 29.90
N ALA A 60 39.09 15.32 29.97
CA ALA A 60 39.87 16.44 30.42
C ALA A 60 39.71 17.66 29.51
N LEU A 61 39.71 17.46 28.19
CA LEU A 61 39.45 18.53 27.23
C LEU A 61 38.02 19.09 27.40
N VAL A 62 36.99 18.23 27.46
CA VAL A 62 35.61 18.64 27.60
C VAL A 62 35.38 19.39 28.94
N ALA A 63 35.98 18.91 30.02
CA ALA A 63 35.93 19.58 31.33
C ALA A 63 36.50 20.99 31.32
N SER A 64 37.49 21.28 30.45
CA SER A 64 38.04 22.62 30.27
C SER A 64 37.11 23.60 29.52
N ARG A 65 36.01 23.12 29.00
CA ARG A 65 35.01 23.88 28.22
C ARG A 65 35.63 24.74 27.12
N PRO A 66 36.35 24.12 26.16
CA PRO A 66 36.99 24.89 25.09
C PRO A 66 35.95 25.62 24.23
N ALA A 67 36.37 26.73 23.63
CA ALA A 67 35.45 27.63 22.88
C ALA A 67 34.66 26.94 21.76
N PHE A 68 35.20 25.90 21.14
CA PHE A 68 34.53 25.19 20.09
C PHE A 68 33.26 24.45 20.55
N LEU A 69 33.12 24.17 21.86
CA LEU A 69 31.90 23.57 22.41
C LEU A 69 30.75 24.56 22.52
N LEU A 70 30.98 25.87 22.40
CA LEU A 70 29.97 26.92 22.56
C LEU A 70 29.16 26.77 23.86
N ALA A 71 29.78 26.18 24.91
CA ALA A 71 29.10 25.66 26.09
C ALA A 71 28.83 26.76 27.14
N GLY A 72 27.58 26.95 27.50
CA GLY A 72 27.10 27.74 28.62
C GLY A 72 27.14 27.01 29.96
N PRO A 73 26.93 27.69 31.09
CA PRO A 73 27.03 27.10 32.44
C PRO A 73 25.96 26.06 32.76
N GLN A 74 24.84 26.07 32.05
CA GLN A 74 23.69 25.15 32.28
C GLN A 74 23.80 23.84 31.52
N GLU A 75 24.86 23.69 30.71
CA GLU A 75 25.07 22.54 29.87
C GLU A 75 25.97 21.52 30.54
N GLN A 76 25.61 20.24 30.35
CA GLN A 76 26.39 19.07 30.81
C GLN A 76 26.63 18.14 29.64
N PHE A 77 27.74 17.41 29.71
CA PHE A 77 28.15 16.46 28.66
C PHE A 77 28.25 15.05 29.23
N VAL A 78 27.72 14.12 28.51
CA VAL A 78 27.74 12.68 28.85
C VAL A 78 28.49 11.94 27.75
N ARG A 79 29.59 11.29 28.15
CA ARG A 79 30.38 10.50 27.20
C ARG A 79 29.68 9.20 26.82
N GLY A 80 29.66 8.91 25.54
CA GLY A 80 29.22 7.64 24.98
C GLY A 80 30.35 6.60 24.92
N GLN A 81 30.09 5.50 24.24
CA GLN A 81 31.05 4.42 24.05
C GLN A 81 32.16 4.82 23.05
N VAL A 82 33.41 4.61 23.41
CA VAL A 82 34.56 4.89 22.55
C VAL A 82 34.63 3.86 21.43
N ALA A 83 34.66 4.33 20.18
CA ALA A 83 34.89 3.52 19.01
C ALA A 83 36.35 3.63 18.52
N SER A 84 36.90 2.56 17.97
CA SER A 84 38.28 2.51 17.48
C SER A 84 38.32 2.08 16.01
N SER A 85 39.09 2.81 15.19
CA SER A 85 39.33 2.45 13.79
C SER A 85 40.69 2.96 13.32
N ASN A 86 41.49 2.11 12.71
CA ASN A 86 42.79 2.46 12.10
C ASN A 86 43.72 3.28 13.00
N GLY A 87 43.79 2.96 14.31
CA GLY A 87 44.65 3.66 15.27
C GLY A 87 44.05 4.97 15.83
N SER A 88 42.94 5.42 15.32
CA SER A 88 42.16 6.54 15.86
C SER A 88 41.11 6.05 16.86
N GLN A 89 40.85 6.83 17.87
CA GLN A 89 39.81 6.60 18.86
C GLN A 89 38.77 7.73 18.74
N TYR A 90 37.52 7.39 18.68
CA TYR A 90 36.39 8.32 18.53
C TYR A 90 35.59 8.30 19.81
N VAL A 91 35.56 9.43 20.50
CA VAL A 91 34.92 9.62 21.80
C VAL A 91 33.69 10.49 21.62
N PRO A 92 32.49 9.93 21.50
CA PRO A 92 31.28 10.71 21.34
C PRO A 92 30.76 11.26 22.67
N TYR A 93 30.08 12.39 22.60
CA TYR A 93 29.40 13.03 23.74
C TYR A 93 28.01 13.47 23.36
N GLU A 94 27.08 13.27 24.27
CA GLU A 94 25.76 13.88 24.25
C GLU A 94 25.71 15.08 25.15
N ARG A 95 24.81 16.02 24.87
CA ARG A 95 24.64 17.26 25.61
C ARG A 95 23.29 17.35 26.26
N THR A 96 23.22 17.87 27.48
CA THR A 96 22.00 18.29 28.13
C THR A 96 22.08 19.77 28.53
N TYR A 97 20.94 20.46 28.51
CA TYR A 97 20.79 21.83 28.99
C TYR A 97 19.80 21.85 30.15
N SER A 98 20.25 22.22 31.35
CA SER A 98 19.43 22.14 32.58
C SER A 98 18.75 20.78 32.77
N GLY A 99 19.42 19.67 32.38
CA GLY A 99 18.92 18.31 32.45
C GLY A 99 18.04 17.88 31.28
N VAL A 100 17.69 18.77 30.34
CA VAL A 100 16.93 18.45 29.11
C VAL A 100 17.93 18.06 28.02
N PRO A 101 17.72 16.92 27.30
CA PRO A 101 18.57 16.51 26.17
C PRO A 101 18.59 17.58 25.07
N VAL A 102 19.73 17.75 24.40
CA VAL A 102 19.89 18.70 23.29
C VAL A 102 20.00 17.96 21.97
N VAL A 103 19.00 18.12 21.10
CA VAL A 103 19.06 17.66 19.72
C VAL A 103 19.99 18.58 18.92
N GLY A 104 21.01 18.01 18.27
CA GLY A 104 22.07 18.78 17.63
C GLY A 104 23.12 19.32 18.62
N GLY A 105 23.15 18.79 19.85
CA GLY A 105 24.15 19.16 20.85
C GLY A 105 25.33 18.18 20.95
N ASP A 106 25.31 17.10 20.20
CA ASP A 106 26.33 16.06 20.20
C ASP A 106 27.65 16.54 19.56
N PHE A 107 28.73 15.89 19.96
CA PHE A 107 30.06 16.11 19.40
C PHE A 107 30.96 14.88 19.60
N VAL A 108 32.02 14.80 18.82
CA VAL A 108 33.01 13.72 18.88
C VAL A 108 34.40 14.31 19.04
N VAL A 109 35.14 13.83 20.01
CA VAL A 109 36.57 14.10 20.16
C VAL A 109 37.35 12.93 19.57
N VAL A 110 38.27 13.18 18.65
CA VAL A 110 39.09 12.15 18.01
C VAL A 110 40.50 12.23 18.61
N THR A 111 41.02 11.07 19.05
CA THR A 111 42.41 10.99 19.54
C THR A 111 43.16 9.89 18.75
N ASN A 112 44.51 9.94 18.81
CA ASN A 112 45.34 8.84 18.40
C ASN A 112 45.41 7.75 19.49
N SER A 113 46.11 6.63 19.22
CA SER A 113 46.29 5.53 20.18
C SER A 113 47.04 5.91 21.47
N ALA A 114 47.76 7.03 21.49
CA ALA A 114 48.42 7.59 22.66
C ALA A 114 47.53 8.56 23.47
N GLY A 115 46.27 8.72 23.10
CA GLY A 115 45.33 9.63 23.73
C GLY A 115 45.46 11.09 23.34
N GLN A 116 46.35 11.47 22.42
CA GLN A 116 46.48 12.85 21.97
C GLN A 116 45.28 13.21 21.07
N VAL A 117 44.61 14.34 21.37
CA VAL A 117 43.49 14.85 20.58
C VAL A 117 44.00 15.32 19.22
N THR A 118 43.42 14.79 18.16
CA THR A 118 43.78 15.09 16.75
C THR A 118 42.73 15.87 16.02
N TYR A 119 41.45 15.73 16.42
CA TYR A 119 40.31 16.38 15.77
C TYR A 119 39.13 16.48 16.72
N ASN A 120 38.19 17.37 16.41
CA ASN A 120 36.87 17.42 17.03
C ASN A 120 35.82 17.74 15.96
N SER A 121 34.65 17.13 16.11
CA SER A 121 33.46 17.42 15.27
C SER A 121 32.32 17.80 16.21
N VAL A 122 31.64 18.92 15.93
CA VAL A 122 30.57 19.45 16.77
C VAL A 122 29.37 19.75 15.91
N ALA A 123 28.18 19.23 16.29
CA ALA A 123 26.94 19.46 15.57
C ALA A 123 26.41 20.88 15.79
N GLN A 124 26.57 21.42 17.01
CA GLN A 124 26.04 22.74 17.38
C GLN A 124 26.81 23.90 16.71
N GLN A 125 26.07 24.82 16.11
CA GLN A 125 26.64 25.96 15.40
C GLN A 125 26.58 27.27 16.22
N HIS A 126 25.64 27.38 17.16
CA HIS A 126 25.43 28.57 18.00
C HIS A 126 25.26 28.18 19.47
N ALA A 127 25.67 29.05 20.39
CA ALA A 127 25.42 28.83 21.82
C ALA A 127 23.92 28.83 22.13
N ILE A 128 23.47 27.93 23.03
CA ILE A 128 22.06 27.87 23.44
C ILE A 128 21.58 29.13 24.13
N GLY A 129 22.49 29.80 24.85
CA GLY A 129 22.14 31.00 25.60
C GLY A 129 21.22 30.74 26.80
N THR A 130 20.39 31.72 27.16
CA THR A 130 19.40 31.55 28.24
C THR A 130 18.07 31.10 27.67
N LEU A 131 17.70 29.85 27.95
CA LEU A 131 16.47 29.23 27.48
C LEU A 131 15.64 28.72 28.68
N SER A 132 14.36 29.05 28.71
CA SER A 132 13.44 28.46 29.69
C SER A 132 13.09 27.02 29.29
N THR A 133 13.19 26.08 30.24
CA THR A 133 12.84 24.65 30.05
C THR A 133 11.42 24.33 30.44
N SER A 134 10.55 25.34 30.66
CA SER A 134 9.12 25.14 30.94
C SER A 134 8.32 25.28 29.65
N PRO A 135 7.64 24.22 29.18
CA PRO A 135 6.85 24.29 27.98
C PRO A 135 5.52 25.03 28.22
N SER A 136 5.05 25.79 27.24
CA SER A 136 3.71 26.40 27.22
C SER A 136 2.67 25.42 26.58
N LEU A 137 3.14 24.61 25.64
CA LEU A 137 2.35 23.59 24.98
C LEU A 137 2.40 22.29 25.79
N SER A 138 1.26 21.68 26.05
CA SER A 138 1.22 20.39 26.72
C SER A 138 1.75 19.28 25.79
N ARG A 139 2.22 18.17 26.37
CA ARG A 139 2.63 17.00 25.66
C ARG A 139 1.56 16.49 24.65
N ALA A 140 0.30 16.41 25.09
CA ALA A 140 -0.80 15.92 24.22
C ALA A 140 -1.09 16.86 23.03
N GLN A 141 -0.89 18.18 23.19
CA GLN A 141 -1.01 19.12 22.07
C GLN A 141 0.14 18.93 21.06
N ALA A 142 1.35 18.69 21.53
CA ALA A 142 2.49 18.42 20.66
C ALA A 142 2.36 17.06 19.94
N GLU A 143 1.90 16.03 20.63
CA GLU A 143 1.61 14.72 20.04
C GLU A 143 0.55 14.81 18.93
N LYS A 144 -0.44 15.71 19.10
CA LYS A 144 -1.40 15.98 18.03
C LYS A 144 -0.74 16.64 16.81
N VAL A 145 0.07 17.66 17.00
CA VAL A 145 0.79 18.33 15.91
C VAL A 145 1.71 17.33 15.18
N ALA A 146 2.41 16.47 15.93
CA ALA A 146 3.25 15.42 15.36
C ALA A 146 2.42 14.41 14.56
N SER A 147 1.24 14.03 15.08
CA SER A 147 0.33 13.11 14.40
C SER A 147 -0.25 13.69 13.11
N ASP A 148 -0.49 14.99 13.08
CA ASP A 148 -1.03 15.70 11.91
C ASP A 148 -0.01 15.75 10.73
N GLN A 149 1.25 15.33 10.94
CA GLN A 149 2.25 15.21 9.88
C GLN A 149 2.09 13.90 9.06
N LEU A 150 1.26 12.96 9.48
CA LEU A 150 0.98 11.73 8.77
C LEU A 150 -0.49 11.68 8.36
N LYS A 151 -0.78 10.96 7.27
CA LYS A 151 -2.18 10.72 6.81
C LYS A 151 -2.98 9.90 7.82
N SER A 152 -2.31 8.98 8.51
CA SER A 152 -2.88 8.21 9.62
C SER A 152 -1.79 7.81 10.58
N VAL A 153 -2.10 7.74 11.88
CA VAL A 153 -1.17 7.33 12.93
C VAL A 153 -1.67 6.02 13.54
N SER A 154 -0.79 5.02 13.58
CA SER A 154 -1.06 3.74 14.23
C SER A 154 -0.56 3.71 15.67
N LYS A 155 0.56 4.43 15.97
CA LYS A 155 1.19 4.44 17.29
C LYS A 155 2.06 5.69 17.47
N ILE A 156 2.10 6.20 18.69
CA ILE A 156 3.13 7.13 19.17
C ILE A 156 4.08 6.32 20.06
N GLU A 157 5.34 6.17 19.66
CA GLU A 157 6.34 5.38 20.41
C GLU A 157 6.75 6.06 21.70
N GLY A 158 6.92 7.38 21.65
CA GLY A 158 7.30 8.20 22.78
C GLY A 158 7.31 9.69 22.44
N THR A 159 7.18 10.49 23.49
CA THR A 159 7.31 11.96 23.41
C THR A 159 8.13 12.43 24.59
N ARG A 160 9.17 13.21 24.34
CA ARG A 160 10.05 13.79 25.35
C ARG A 160 10.32 15.27 25.09
N LEU A 161 10.65 15.99 26.17
CA LEU A 161 11.08 17.38 26.06
C LEU A 161 12.56 17.41 25.68
N VAL A 162 12.91 18.23 24.70
CA VAL A 162 14.28 18.45 24.21
C VAL A 162 14.56 19.92 24.01
N VAL A 163 15.84 20.27 23.96
CA VAL A 163 16.29 21.54 23.41
C VAL A 163 16.73 21.30 21.98
N TYR A 164 16.03 21.86 21.03
CA TYR A 164 16.36 21.76 19.62
C TYR A 164 17.41 22.85 19.26
N ALA A 165 18.58 22.43 18.80
CA ALA A 165 19.70 23.28 18.49
C ALA A 165 20.38 22.95 17.14
N LEU A 166 19.66 22.34 16.20
CA LEU A 166 20.15 22.08 14.85
C LEU A 166 19.96 23.28 13.93
N GLY A 167 20.93 23.49 13.03
CA GLY A 167 20.88 24.54 12.00
C GLY A 167 21.21 25.94 12.54
N ASP A 168 20.87 26.96 11.73
CA ASP A 168 21.25 28.36 11.98
C ASP A 168 20.27 29.12 12.88
N ALA A 169 19.13 28.53 13.22
CA ALA A 169 18.14 29.16 14.09
C ALA A 169 18.56 29.14 15.57
N PRO A 170 18.17 30.15 16.39
CA PRO A 170 18.37 30.08 17.83
C PRO A 170 17.74 28.82 18.43
N ALA A 171 18.41 28.25 19.46
CA ALA A 171 17.92 27.07 20.14
C ALA A 171 16.52 27.29 20.73
N ALA A 172 15.64 26.33 20.59
CA ALA A 172 14.27 26.36 21.07
C ALA A 172 13.96 25.16 21.99
N LEU A 173 13.07 25.35 22.96
CA LEU A 173 12.49 24.21 23.68
C LEU A 173 11.48 23.54 22.79
N ALA A 174 11.58 22.20 22.61
CA ALA A 174 10.70 21.44 21.74
C ALA A 174 10.19 20.15 22.42
N TRP A 175 9.07 19.67 21.93
CA TRP A 175 8.63 18.30 22.15
C TRP A 175 9.05 17.43 20.96
N GLU A 176 9.91 16.47 21.16
CA GLU A 176 10.25 15.43 20.18
C GLU A 176 9.29 14.25 20.34
N SER A 177 8.55 13.95 19.29
CA SER A 177 7.61 12.81 19.24
C SER A 177 7.97 11.88 18.10
N THR A 178 8.06 10.58 18.35
CA THR A 178 8.20 9.59 17.28
C THR A 178 6.85 8.94 17.02
N VAL A 179 6.30 9.15 15.82
CA VAL A 179 4.99 8.68 15.38
C VAL A 179 5.15 7.65 14.26
N ASN A 180 4.39 6.55 14.37
CA ASN A 180 4.31 5.51 13.34
C ASN A 180 2.96 5.59 12.66
N GLY A 181 2.93 5.48 11.34
CA GLY A 181 1.70 5.58 10.59
C GLY A 181 1.90 5.46 9.09
N VAL A 182 1.06 6.14 8.33
CA VAL A 182 1.14 6.23 6.87
C VAL A 182 1.39 7.67 6.47
N GLY A 183 2.51 7.93 5.80
CA GLY A 183 2.87 9.20 5.16
C GLY A 183 2.46 9.24 3.69
N ASP A 184 3.07 10.14 2.93
CA ASP A 184 2.83 10.26 1.48
C ASP A 184 3.39 9.05 0.73
N ASP A 185 4.56 8.57 1.13
CA ASP A 185 5.28 7.46 0.48
C ASP A 185 5.00 6.09 1.11
N GLY A 186 3.97 5.98 1.93
CA GLY A 186 3.58 4.72 2.58
C GLY A 186 3.87 4.71 4.08
N TYR A 187 4.32 3.57 4.63
CA TYR A 187 4.64 3.47 6.06
C TYR A 187 5.74 4.46 6.44
N SER A 188 5.52 5.14 7.56
CA SER A 188 6.43 6.17 8.08
C SER A 188 6.66 5.94 9.57
N ARG A 189 7.89 6.11 10.00
CA ARG A 189 8.31 6.24 11.40
C ARG A 189 9.00 7.56 11.55
N LEU A 190 8.21 8.60 11.84
CA LEU A 190 8.62 10.00 11.78
C LEU A 190 8.92 10.54 13.18
N SER A 191 10.12 11.07 13.40
CA SER A 191 10.37 11.96 14.54
C SER A 191 10.01 13.38 14.15
N VAL A 192 9.26 14.05 15.02
CA VAL A 192 8.78 15.42 14.82
C VAL A 192 9.16 16.25 16.05
N ASP A 193 9.94 17.31 15.82
CA ASP A 193 10.28 18.30 16.84
C ASP A 193 9.31 19.47 16.73
N VAL A 194 8.47 19.63 17.76
CA VAL A 194 7.43 20.65 17.84
C VAL A 194 7.87 21.70 18.86
N ASP A 195 7.98 22.96 18.47
CA ASP A 195 8.29 24.08 19.39
C ASP A 195 7.32 24.09 20.57
N ALA A 196 7.84 23.92 21.77
CA ALA A 196 7.08 23.77 23.00
C ALA A 196 6.35 25.03 23.46
N ARG A 197 6.46 26.14 22.74
CA ARG A 197 5.80 27.43 23.03
C ARG A 197 4.80 27.80 21.97
N THR A 198 5.15 27.63 20.69
CA THR A 198 4.36 28.10 19.54
C THR A 198 3.53 26.99 18.91
N GLY A 199 3.95 25.71 19.05
CA GLY A 199 3.36 24.58 18.36
C GLY A 199 3.82 24.43 16.90
N ALA A 200 4.79 25.23 16.45
CA ALA A 200 5.35 25.11 15.12
C ALA A 200 6.23 23.84 15.01
N VAL A 201 6.16 23.15 13.89
CA VAL A 201 7.10 22.06 13.58
C VAL A 201 8.45 22.69 13.25
N LEU A 202 9.47 22.35 14.03
CA LEU A 202 10.85 22.81 13.84
C LEU A 202 11.61 21.92 12.88
N HIS A 203 11.38 20.59 12.99
CA HIS A 203 12.09 19.59 12.22
C HIS A 203 11.29 18.30 12.15
N THR A 204 11.50 17.54 11.09
CA THR A 204 11.02 16.19 10.94
C THR A 204 12.15 15.30 10.45
N GLN A 205 12.22 14.07 10.98
CA GLN A 205 13.18 13.08 10.52
C GLN A 205 12.47 11.77 10.26
N GLU A 206 12.45 11.36 8.98
CA GLU A 206 11.96 10.04 8.59
C GLU A 206 13.01 8.97 8.92
N HIS A 207 12.60 7.92 9.61
CA HIS A 207 13.46 6.80 9.97
C HIS A 207 13.29 5.58 9.06
N VAL A 208 12.24 5.57 8.26
CA VAL A 208 12.05 4.53 7.25
C VAL A 208 12.83 4.94 6.00
N LEU A 209 13.75 4.08 5.61
CA LEU A 209 14.50 4.25 4.36
C LEU A 209 13.71 3.58 3.24
N HIS A 210 13.39 4.35 2.23
CA HIS A 210 12.72 3.85 1.03
C HIS A 210 13.74 3.71 -0.08
N GLY A 211 14.11 2.47 -0.36
CA GLY A 211 14.90 2.13 -1.54
C GLY A 211 14.04 2.20 -2.81
N SER A 212 14.67 2.46 -3.94
CA SER A 212 14.04 2.44 -5.26
C SER A 212 14.28 1.10 -5.93
N GLY A 213 13.25 0.39 -6.34
CA GLY A 213 13.31 -0.92 -6.96
C GLY A 213 12.79 -0.95 -8.40
N THR A 214 13.37 -1.86 -9.21
CA THR A 214 12.82 -2.24 -10.52
C THR A 214 12.56 -3.73 -10.50
N GLY A 215 11.27 -4.10 -10.37
CA GLY A 215 10.79 -5.48 -10.39
C GLY A 215 10.68 -6.02 -11.81
N ALA A 216 10.41 -7.32 -11.93
CA ALA A 216 10.11 -8.00 -13.18
C ALA A 216 8.60 -8.25 -13.35
N TRP A 217 7.89 -8.47 -12.25
CA TRP A 217 6.49 -8.89 -12.24
C TRP A 217 5.54 -7.83 -11.69
N ASN A 218 6.03 -6.95 -10.81
CA ASN A 218 5.24 -5.92 -10.16
C ASN A 218 5.68 -4.53 -10.63
N GLY A 219 4.75 -3.57 -10.68
CA GLY A 219 5.04 -2.24 -11.22
C GLY A 219 3.85 -1.28 -11.22
N PRO A 220 4.01 -0.14 -11.91
CA PRO A 220 5.20 0.28 -12.67
C PRO A 220 6.40 0.68 -11.79
N ALA A 221 7.61 0.52 -12.31
CA ALA A 221 8.80 1.05 -11.65
C ALA A 221 8.84 2.60 -11.69
N PRO A 222 9.48 3.27 -10.70
CA PRO A 222 10.22 2.67 -9.58
C PRO A 222 9.28 2.15 -8.47
N LEU A 223 9.58 0.95 -7.95
CA LEU A 223 8.90 0.40 -6.78
C LEU A 223 9.54 0.93 -5.50
N THR A 224 8.72 1.28 -4.52
CA THR A 224 9.20 1.68 -3.20
C THR A 224 9.36 0.44 -2.31
N ILE A 225 10.57 0.16 -1.88
CA ILE A 225 10.88 -0.93 -0.95
C ILE A 225 11.56 -0.35 0.30
N ASN A 226 11.23 -0.89 1.47
CA ASN A 226 11.83 -0.45 2.73
C ASN A 226 13.14 -1.18 2.95
N THR A 227 14.21 -0.44 3.20
CA THR A 227 15.55 -0.97 3.39
C THR A 227 16.12 -0.51 4.74
N THR A 228 17.23 -1.12 5.13
CA THR A 228 18.00 -0.70 6.32
C THR A 228 19.36 -0.19 5.90
N SER A 229 19.84 0.90 6.50
CA SER A 229 21.18 1.41 6.30
C SER A 229 22.05 1.17 7.53
N SER A 230 23.24 0.60 7.34
CA SER A 230 24.24 0.43 8.38
C SER A 230 25.64 0.40 7.79
N GLY A 231 26.58 1.12 8.38
CA GLY A 231 28.00 1.13 7.94
C GLY A 231 28.22 1.55 6.49
N GLY A 232 27.39 2.45 5.95
CA GLY A 232 27.47 2.94 4.57
C GLY A 232 26.95 1.93 3.52
N LYS A 233 26.20 0.93 3.95
CA LYS A 233 25.51 -0.02 3.08
C LYS A 233 24.02 -0.03 3.37
N PHE A 234 23.23 -0.21 2.32
CA PHE A 234 21.80 -0.51 2.37
C PHE A 234 21.58 -2.01 2.28
N THR A 235 20.55 -2.53 2.95
CA THR A 235 20.19 -3.95 2.94
C THR A 235 18.70 -4.13 2.71
N MET A 236 18.32 -5.15 1.96
CA MET A 236 16.93 -5.57 1.75
C MET A 236 16.41 -6.29 3.01
N ASN A 237 16.11 -5.48 4.03
CA ASN A 237 15.59 -5.92 5.33
C ASN A 237 14.78 -4.77 5.92
N PRO A 238 13.47 -4.72 5.70
CA PRO A 238 12.62 -3.60 6.13
C PRO A 238 12.59 -3.48 7.65
N THR A 239 12.71 -2.26 8.15
CA THR A 239 12.72 -1.98 9.60
C THR A 239 11.34 -2.08 10.25
N ASN A 240 10.28 -1.96 9.46
CA ASN A 240 8.89 -1.95 9.92
C ASN A 240 8.26 -3.34 9.97
N ILE A 241 8.91 -4.38 9.44
CA ILE A 241 8.46 -5.77 9.47
C ILE A 241 9.56 -6.62 10.08
N THR A 242 9.30 -7.14 11.26
CA THR A 242 10.30 -7.95 11.96
C THR A 242 10.57 -9.26 11.23
N ASN A 243 11.86 -9.64 11.12
CA ASN A 243 12.31 -10.90 10.56
C ASN A 243 11.90 -11.16 9.09
N MET A 244 11.96 -10.14 8.23
CA MET A 244 11.65 -10.25 6.79
C MET A 244 12.82 -9.81 5.88
N PRO A 245 14.05 -10.28 6.06
CA PRO A 245 15.10 -10.01 5.09
C PRO A 245 14.88 -10.77 3.78
N CYS A 246 15.18 -10.14 2.63
CA CYS A 246 15.29 -10.88 1.38
C CYS A 246 16.73 -11.32 1.12
N GLN A 247 16.91 -12.61 0.83
CA GLN A 247 18.18 -13.31 0.83
C GLN A 247 18.42 -14.13 -0.44
N ASP A 248 19.68 -14.30 -0.81
CA ASP A 248 20.07 -15.33 -1.79
C ASP A 248 19.96 -16.72 -1.15
N ALA A 249 19.11 -17.58 -1.69
CA ALA A 249 18.89 -18.94 -1.21
C ALA A 249 20.15 -19.82 -1.21
N ALA A 250 21.16 -19.49 -2.02
CA ALA A 250 22.40 -20.26 -2.10
C ALA A 250 23.25 -20.21 -0.81
N ASN A 251 23.13 -19.11 -0.03
CA ASN A 251 23.98 -18.89 1.15
C ASN A 251 23.27 -18.17 2.29
N ASN A 252 21.97 -17.86 2.14
CA ASN A 252 21.13 -17.09 3.08
C ASN A 252 21.68 -15.68 3.41
N THR A 253 22.42 -15.09 2.48
CA THR A 253 22.95 -13.73 2.67
C THR A 253 21.91 -12.72 2.21
N THR A 254 21.57 -11.77 3.09
CA THR A 254 20.68 -10.64 2.74
C THR A 254 21.36 -9.75 1.71
N PHE A 255 20.63 -9.37 0.65
CA PHE A 255 21.15 -8.48 -0.37
C PHE A 255 21.55 -7.14 0.24
N SER A 256 22.79 -6.69 -0.06
CA SER A 256 23.32 -5.44 0.45
C SER A 256 24.25 -4.77 -0.53
N LYS A 257 24.19 -3.43 -0.63
CA LYS A 257 25.07 -2.61 -1.48
C LYS A 257 25.19 -1.17 -0.97
N THR A 258 26.05 -0.37 -1.61
CA THR A 258 26.32 1.02 -1.21
C THR A 258 25.32 2.03 -1.78
N THR A 259 24.44 1.63 -2.69
CA THR A 259 23.36 2.45 -3.28
C THR A 259 22.02 1.86 -2.88
N ASP A 260 21.01 2.69 -2.68
CA ASP A 260 19.64 2.25 -2.34
C ASP A 260 18.74 2.16 -3.59
N THR A 261 19.27 1.59 -4.65
CA THR A 261 18.58 1.30 -5.92
C THR A 261 18.73 -0.17 -6.25
N TRP A 262 17.63 -0.88 -6.44
CA TRP A 262 17.58 -2.33 -6.43
C TRP A 262 16.92 -2.91 -7.68
N GLY A 263 17.39 -4.08 -8.10
CA GLY A 263 16.87 -4.76 -9.27
C GLY A 263 17.14 -4.01 -10.57
N ASN A 264 16.88 -4.67 -11.68
CA ASN A 264 17.10 -4.15 -13.03
C ASN A 264 16.01 -4.55 -14.02
N GLY A 265 14.91 -5.14 -13.52
CA GLY A 265 13.83 -5.66 -14.36
C GLY A 265 14.08 -7.02 -15.01
N ASP A 266 15.28 -7.59 -14.86
CA ASP A 266 15.59 -8.93 -15.37
C ASP A 266 15.05 -10.00 -14.40
N ALA A 267 14.04 -10.74 -14.84
CA ALA A 267 13.40 -11.79 -14.05
C ALA A 267 14.32 -12.95 -13.67
N THR A 268 15.49 -13.09 -14.30
CA THR A 268 16.52 -14.09 -13.95
C THR A 268 17.47 -13.60 -12.85
N SER A 269 17.44 -12.31 -12.52
CA SER A 269 18.24 -11.73 -11.45
C SER A 269 17.57 -11.99 -10.08
N LYS A 270 18.31 -12.62 -9.16
CA LYS A 270 17.82 -12.84 -7.79
C LYS A 270 17.55 -11.54 -7.04
N GLU A 271 18.34 -10.49 -7.29
CA GLU A 271 18.09 -9.18 -6.71
C GLU A 271 16.77 -8.60 -7.19
N THR A 272 16.46 -8.73 -8.50
CA THR A 272 15.15 -8.34 -9.05
C THR A 272 14.02 -9.16 -8.45
N GLY A 273 14.20 -10.49 -8.32
CA GLY A 273 13.23 -11.34 -7.64
C GLY A 273 12.99 -10.94 -6.17
N CYS A 274 14.04 -10.44 -5.48
CA CYS A 274 13.89 -9.89 -4.14
C CYS A 274 13.16 -8.54 -4.12
N VAL A 275 13.33 -7.68 -5.13
CA VAL A 275 12.56 -6.44 -5.28
C VAL A 275 11.08 -6.75 -5.37
N ASP A 276 10.70 -7.66 -6.28
CA ASP A 276 9.31 -8.09 -6.42
C ASP A 276 8.76 -8.68 -5.11
N ALA A 277 9.54 -9.56 -4.47
CA ALA A 277 9.11 -10.25 -3.25
C ALA A 277 8.92 -9.29 -2.07
N GLU A 278 9.85 -8.37 -1.81
CA GLU A 278 9.70 -7.39 -0.73
C GLU A 278 8.57 -6.41 -0.99
N TYR A 279 8.39 -5.99 -2.23
CA TYR A 279 7.30 -5.08 -2.59
C TYR A 279 5.93 -5.71 -2.30
N VAL A 280 5.72 -6.96 -2.73
CA VAL A 280 4.49 -7.70 -2.46
C VAL A 280 4.29 -7.94 -0.96
N ALA A 281 5.32 -8.41 -0.25
CA ALA A 281 5.22 -8.67 1.19
C ALA A 281 4.88 -7.40 1.99
N GLN A 282 5.44 -6.25 1.62
CA GLN A 282 5.08 -4.96 2.23
C GLN A 282 3.64 -4.55 1.92
N ALA A 283 3.14 -4.83 0.71
CA ALA A 283 1.76 -4.57 0.33
C ALA A 283 0.80 -5.46 1.14
N GLU A 284 1.11 -6.75 1.27
CA GLU A 284 0.32 -7.68 2.08
C GLU A 284 0.33 -7.30 3.57
N PHE A 285 1.49 -6.91 4.12
CA PHE A 285 1.57 -6.40 5.48
C PHE A 285 0.63 -5.20 5.71
N LYS A 286 0.58 -4.26 4.76
CA LYS A 286 -0.35 -3.12 4.79
C LYS A 286 -1.80 -3.58 4.68
N MET A 287 -2.11 -4.51 3.78
CA MET A 287 -3.45 -5.09 3.62
C MET A 287 -3.94 -5.72 4.92
N LEU A 288 -3.12 -6.53 5.57
CA LEU A 288 -3.45 -7.18 6.85
C LEU A 288 -3.82 -6.15 7.92
N ALA A 289 -3.03 -5.07 8.03
CA ALA A 289 -3.29 -4.00 8.98
C ALA A 289 -4.56 -3.21 8.64
N GLN A 290 -4.73 -2.80 7.38
CA GLN A 290 -5.80 -1.90 6.96
C GLN A 290 -7.15 -2.62 6.81
N TRP A 291 -7.15 -3.83 6.27
CA TRP A 291 -8.39 -4.56 6.03
C TRP A 291 -8.81 -5.43 7.20
N LEU A 292 -7.86 -6.02 7.93
CA LEU A 292 -8.13 -7.02 8.95
C LEU A 292 -7.80 -6.56 10.39
N GLY A 293 -7.05 -5.47 10.55
CA GLY A 293 -6.51 -5.04 11.84
C GLY A 293 -5.46 -6.02 12.41
N ARG A 294 -4.88 -6.88 11.54
CA ARG A 294 -3.88 -7.86 11.94
C ARG A 294 -2.49 -7.22 11.95
N ASN A 295 -1.74 -7.45 13.01
CA ASN A 295 -0.38 -6.93 13.16
C ASN A 295 0.64 -7.90 12.56
N GLY A 296 0.95 -7.73 11.27
CA GLY A 296 1.92 -8.57 10.54
C GLY A 296 1.41 -9.96 10.16
N MET A 297 2.23 -10.68 9.39
CA MET A 297 1.92 -12.03 8.92
C MET A 297 1.88 -13.02 10.10
N ASP A 298 2.82 -12.91 11.01
CA ASP A 298 2.89 -13.75 12.22
C ASP A 298 1.90 -13.35 13.34
N GLY A 299 1.17 -12.23 13.16
CA GLY A 299 0.27 -11.67 14.16
C GLY A 299 0.96 -10.84 15.26
N SER A 300 2.27 -10.66 15.18
CA SER A 300 3.11 -9.99 16.20
C SER A 300 3.97 -8.85 15.62
N GLY A 301 3.71 -8.44 14.38
CA GLY A 301 4.43 -7.37 13.68
C GLY A 301 5.59 -7.87 12.83
N GLY A 302 5.65 -9.16 12.54
CA GLY A 302 6.69 -9.79 11.75
C GLY A 302 6.18 -10.64 10.59
N ALA A 303 7.15 -11.25 9.91
CA ALA A 303 6.99 -12.21 8.83
C ALA A 303 8.17 -13.21 8.86
N TRP A 304 8.54 -13.76 7.73
CA TRP A 304 9.62 -14.74 7.58
C TRP A 304 10.64 -14.27 6.56
N PRO A 305 11.92 -14.73 6.67
CA PRO A 305 12.90 -14.50 5.61
C PRO A 305 12.39 -15.00 4.27
N ILE A 306 12.54 -14.17 3.24
CA ILE A 306 12.27 -14.53 1.85
C ILE A 306 13.59 -14.91 1.21
N ARG A 307 13.65 -16.06 0.54
CA ARG A 307 14.86 -16.57 -0.10
C ARG A 307 14.62 -16.83 -1.57
N VAL A 308 15.26 -16.04 -2.41
CA VAL A 308 15.18 -16.16 -3.88
C VAL A 308 16.37 -16.97 -4.38
N GLY A 309 16.09 -18.04 -5.12
CA GLY A 309 17.14 -18.89 -5.66
C GLY A 309 16.98 -20.37 -5.41
N LEU A 310 15.77 -20.84 -5.08
CA LEU A 310 15.44 -22.25 -5.00
C LEU A 310 15.60 -22.89 -6.39
N ALA A 311 16.38 -23.97 -6.48
CA ALA A 311 16.62 -24.70 -7.74
C ALA A 311 15.44 -25.68 -8.04
N ASP A 312 14.23 -25.16 -8.06
CA ASP A 312 13.00 -25.93 -8.38
C ASP A 312 11.98 -25.01 -9.05
N VAL A 313 11.10 -25.60 -9.86
CA VAL A 313 9.95 -24.92 -10.48
C VAL A 313 8.81 -24.90 -9.46
N ASN A 314 9.01 -24.17 -8.38
CA ASN A 314 8.13 -24.12 -7.22
C ASN A 314 8.42 -22.90 -6.34
N ALA A 315 7.50 -22.59 -5.42
CA ALA A 315 7.72 -21.79 -4.22
C ALA A 315 7.14 -22.54 -3.03
N TYR A 316 7.57 -22.23 -1.79
CA TYR A 316 6.97 -22.82 -0.60
C TYR A 316 7.26 -22.03 0.68
N TYR A 317 6.34 -22.13 1.63
CA TYR A 317 6.52 -21.81 3.04
C TYR A 317 6.79 -23.10 3.83
N ASP A 318 7.78 -23.10 4.77
CA ASP A 318 8.18 -24.28 5.54
C ASP A 318 8.00 -24.15 7.06
N GLY A 319 7.29 -23.13 7.52
CA GLY A 319 7.13 -22.80 8.94
C GLY A 319 8.19 -21.82 9.49
N SER A 320 9.23 -21.52 8.72
CA SER A 320 10.34 -20.67 9.14
C SER A 320 10.82 -19.67 8.10
N GLN A 321 10.45 -19.86 6.85
CA GLN A 321 10.89 -19.08 5.71
C GLN A 321 9.96 -19.28 4.52
N VAL A 322 10.04 -18.35 3.55
CA VAL A 322 9.48 -18.50 2.20
C VAL A 322 10.63 -18.70 1.22
N GLN A 323 10.56 -19.74 0.41
CA GLN A 323 11.50 -20.04 -0.66
C GLN A 323 10.86 -19.79 -2.01
N ILE A 324 11.54 -19.01 -2.86
CA ILE A 324 11.11 -18.68 -4.21
C ILE A 324 12.04 -19.35 -5.22
N GLY A 325 11.48 -20.19 -6.05
CA GLY A 325 12.13 -20.83 -7.17
C GLY A 325 11.85 -20.12 -8.49
N HIS A 326 11.90 -20.88 -9.58
CA HIS A 326 11.82 -20.31 -10.92
C HIS A 326 10.76 -21.00 -11.78
N ASN A 327 10.33 -20.33 -12.85
CA ASN A 327 9.50 -20.94 -13.89
C ASN A 327 10.35 -21.77 -14.88
N ASN A 328 9.72 -22.40 -15.87
CA ASN A 328 10.44 -23.16 -16.89
C ASN A 328 11.38 -22.32 -17.77
N ALA A 329 11.28 -20.99 -17.72
CA ALA A 329 12.21 -20.07 -18.40
C ALA A 329 13.36 -19.61 -17.48
N ASN A 330 13.53 -20.21 -16.30
CA ASN A 330 14.52 -19.84 -15.27
C ASN A 330 14.34 -18.39 -14.74
N GLN A 331 13.11 -17.88 -14.70
CA GLN A 331 12.77 -16.59 -14.13
C GLN A 331 12.22 -16.80 -12.71
N TRP A 332 12.65 -16.00 -11.73
CA TRP A 332 12.19 -16.09 -10.34
C TRP A 332 10.72 -15.68 -10.23
N ILE A 333 9.91 -16.48 -9.54
CA ILE A 333 8.44 -16.39 -9.56
C ILE A 333 7.86 -15.55 -8.43
N SER A 334 8.43 -14.40 -8.15
CA SER A 334 8.02 -13.48 -7.06
C SER A 334 6.84 -12.58 -7.44
N ALA A 335 5.88 -13.04 -8.26
CA ALA A 335 4.67 -12.27 -8.55
C ALA A 335 3.76 -12.15 -7.33
N ALA A 336 2.82 -11.21 -7.37
CA ALA A 336 1.98 -10.86 -6.23
C ALA A 336 1.18 -12.05 -5.69
N ASP A 337 0.50 -12.78 -6.55
CA ASP A 337 -0.31 -13.94 -6.20
C ASP A 337 0.51 -15.11 -5.64
N VAL A 338 1.73 -15.34 -6.18
CA VAL A 338 2.61 -16.43 -5.73
C VAL A 338 3.23 -16.12 -4.38
N LEU A 339 3.84 -14.94 -4.19
CA LEU A 339 4.47 -14.63 -2.91
C LEU A 339 3.43 -14.50 -1.79
N ALA A 340 2.33 -13.79 -2.04
CA ALA A 340 1.29 -13.64 -1.02
C ALA A 340 0.55 -14.96 -0.72
N HIS A 341 0.53 -15.92 -1.64
CA HIS A 341 0.10 -17.29 -1.37
C HIS A 341 1.01 -17.96 -0.34
N GLU A 342 2.33 -17.90 -0.54
CA GLU A 342 3.29 -18.51 0.41
C GLU A 342 3.26 -17.84 1.79
N MET A 343 3.14 -16.51 1.84
CA MET A 343 2.91 -15.78 3.08
C MET A 343 1.55 -16.14 3.69
N GLY A 344 0.54 -16.41 2.87
CA GLY A 344 -0.80 -16.88 3.26
C GLY A 344 -0.77 -18.19 4.02
N HIS A 345 0.09 -19.15 3.64
CA HIS A 345 0.34 -20.35 4.43
C HIS A 345 0.88 -20.02 5.83
N GLY A 346 1.83 -19.08 5.91
CA GLY A 346 2.36 -18.62 7.18
C GLY A 346 1.31 -17.91 8.03
N ILE A 347 0.47 -17.07 7.44
CA ILE A 347 -0.65 -16.42 8.14
C ILE A 347 -1.62 -17.47 8.68
N ASP A 348 -1.96 -18.49 7.90
CA ASP A 348 -2.82 -19.58 8.31
C ASP A 348 -2.21 -20.40 9.46
N ASP A 349 -0.91 -20.70 9.39
CA ASP A 349 -0.15 -21.38 10.45
C ASP A 349 -0.16 -20.61 11.78
N HIS A 350 -0.14 -19.26 11.70
CA HIS A 350 -0.17 -18.35 12.84
C HIS A 350 -1.58 -17.85 13.19
N THR A 351 -2.61 -18.64 12.84
CA THR A 351 -3.97 -18.51 13.37
C THR A 351 -4.32 -19.73 14.23
N PRO A 352 -5.35 -19.67 15.08
CA PRO A 352 -5.73 -20.81 15.93
C PRO A 352 -5.85 -22.13 15.13
N GLY A 353 -5.30 -23.21 15.66
CA GLY A 353 -5.34 -24.54 15.04
C GLY A 353 -4.19 -24.83 14.06
N GLY A 354 -3.29 -23.87 13.76
CA GLY A 354 -2.19 -24.05 12.83
C GLY A 354 -2.64 -24.13 11.36
N ILE A 355 -1.79 -24.62 10.46
CA ILE A 355 -2.14 -24.74 9.03
C ILE A 355 -3.44 -25.54 8.86
N SER A 356 -4.31 -25.03 8.01
CA SER A 356 -5.56 -25.69 7.64
C SER A 356 -5.33 -27.05 7.00
N GLY A 357 -6.21 -28.00 7.24
CA GLY A 357 -6.10 -29.38 6.76
C GLY A 357 -7.28 -29.84 5.92
N SER A 358 -7.31 -31.12 5.60
CA SER A 358 -8.41 -31.76 4.87
C SER A 358 -8.72 -31.10 3.53
N GLY A 359 -7.69 -30.70 2.79
CA GLY A 359 -7.78 -30.10 1.46
C GLY A 359 -8.10 -28.60 1.47
N THR A 360 -8.01 -27.90 2.61
CA THR A 360 -8.35 -26.47 2.69
C THR A 360 -7.14 -25.53 2.73
N GLN A 361 -5.93 -26.04 2.93
CA GLN A 361 -4.72 -25.21 3.09
C GLN A 361 -4.42 -24.36 1.87
N GLU A 362 -4.49 -24.94 0.67
CA GLU A 362 -4.14 -24.24 -0.55
C GLU A 362 -5.17 -23.17 -0.94
N PHE A 363 -6.47 -23.43 -0.73
CA PHE A 363 -7.45 -22.37 -1.05
C PHE A 363 -7.32 -21.17 -0.09
N ILE A 364 -6.95 -21.41 1.18
CA ILE A 364 -6.71 -20.31 2.12
C ILE A 364 -5.52 -19.45 1.65
N ALA A 365 -4.44 -20.07 1.21
CA ALA A 365 -3.28 -19.38 0.68
C ALA A 365 -3.63 -18.62 -0.62
N ASP A 366 -4.36 -19.23 -1.55
CA ASP A 366 -4.84 -18.57 -2.77
C ASP A 366 -5.76 -17.37 -2.46
N VAL A 367 -6.55 -17.42 -1.39
CA VAL A 367 -7.38 -16.29 -0.94
C VAL A 367 -6.51 -15.10 -0.54
N TYR A 368 -5.39 -15.32 0.17
CA TYR A 368 -4.45 -14.23 0.49
C TYR A 368 -3.75 -13.71 -0.77
N GLY A 369 -3.33 -14.60 -1.68
CA GLY A 369 -2.77 -14.23 -2.99
C GLY A 369 -3.69 -13.28 -3.75
N ALA A 370 -4.91 -13.73 -4.07
CA ALA A 370 -5.88 -12.93 -4.81
C ALA A 370 -6.32 -11.65 -4.08
N SER A 371 -6.34 -11.68 -2.74
CA SER A 371 -6.69 -10.49 -1.95
C SER A 371 -5.57 -9.45 -1.96
N THR A 372 -4.31 -9.89 -1.97
CA THR A 372 -3.14 -9.00 -2.07
C THR A 372 -3.06 -8.36 -3.43
N GLU A 373 -3.30 -9.09 -4.53
CA GLU A 373 -3.43 -8.50 -5.86
C GLU A 373 -4.53 -7.45 -5.91
N ALA A 374 -5.71 -7.75 -5.36
CA ALA A 374 -6.82 -6.81 -5.31
C ALA A 374 -6.51 -5.55 -4.47
N PHE A 375 -5.68 -5.69 -3.42
CA PHE A 375 -5.22 -4.56 -2.61
C PHE A 375 -4.18 -3.71 -3.35
N MET A 376 -3.24 -4.34 -4.06
CA MET A 376 -2.22 -3.67 -4.86
C MET A 376 -2.84 -3.01 -6.09
N ASN A 377 -3.80 -3.66 -6.73
CA ASN A 377 -4.56 -3.17 -7.90
C ASN A 377 -3.63 -2.61 -8.99
N GLU A 378 -2.62 -3.38 -9.36
CA GLU A 378 -1.63 -2.98 -10.35
C GLU A 378 -2.22 -2.97 -11.78
N PRO A 379 -1.75 -2.06 -12.65
CA PRO A 379 -2.17 -2.03 -14.05
C PRO A 379 -1.44 -3.11 -14.87
N ALA A 380 -2.06 -3.55 -15.96
CA ALA A 380 -1.35 -4.38 -16.95
C ALA A 380 -0.07 -3.66 -17.46
N PRO A 381 1.04 -4.36 -17.70
CA PRO A 381 1.17 -5.83 -17.74
C PRO A 381 1.55 -6.49 -16.40
N TYR A 382 1.46 -5.75 -15.30
CA TYR A 382 1.83 -6.22 -13.96
C TYR A 382 0.73 -7.09 -13.33
N ALA A 383 0.78 -7.34 -12.02
CA ALA A 383 -0.14 -8.18 -11.28
C ALA A 383 -1.57 -7.60 -11.23
N VAL A 384 -2.31 -7.77 -12.32
CA VAL A 384 -3.71 -7.35 -12.44
C VAL A 384 -4.59 -8.32 -11.64
N PRO A 385 -5.49 -7.85 -10.77
CA PRO A 385 -6.41 -8.72 -10.05
C PRO A 385 -7.33 -9.49 -11.00
N ASP A 386 -7.06 -10.77 -11.24
CA ASP A 386 -7.77 -11.59 -12.23
C ASP A 386 -8.30 -12.93 -11.70
N PHE A 387 -8.00 -13.27 -10.44
CA PHE A 387 -8.33 -14.55 -9.79
C PHE A 387 -7.71 -15.78 -10.49
N LEU A 388 -6.57 -15.60 -11.14
CA LEU A 388 -5.78 -16.64 -11.79
C LEU A 388 -4.44 -16.81 -11.08
N VAL A 389 -4.21 -17.93 -10.44
CA VAL A 389 -2.98 -18.18 -9.69
C VAL A 389 -1.84 -18.58 -10.60
N GLY A 390 -0.69 -17.90 -10.49
CA GLY A 390 0.51 -18.15 -11.28
C GLY A 390 0.38 -17.72 -12.76
N ASN A 391 -0.61 -16.90 -13.10
CA ASN A 391 -0.87 -16.47 -14.47
C ASN A 391 0.30 -15.65 -15.01
N GLN A 392 0.73 -14.66 -14.28
CA GLN A 392 1.77 -13.72 -14.72
C GLN A 392 3.14 -14.41 -14.87
N VAL A 393 3.53 -15.23 -13.91
CA VAL A 393 4.82 -15.93 -13.95
C VAL A 393 4.85 -17.10 -14.94
N ASN A 394 3.67 -17.53 -15.41
CA ASN A 394 3.54 -18.65 -16.38
C ASN A 394 4.42 -19.85 -15.99
N LEU A 395 4.25 -20.35 -14.79
CA LEU A 395 5.16 -21.27 -14.08
C LEU A 395 5.66 -22.43 -14.93
N VAL A 396 4.75 -23.08 -15.64
CA VAL A 396 5.04 -24.26 -16.46
C VAL A 396 4.89 -24.05 -17.98
N GLY A 397 4.70 -22.80 -18.41
CA GLY A 397 4.56 -22.44 -19.84
C GLY A 397 3.15 -22.68 -20.43
N THR A 398 2.14 -22.92 -19.60
CA THR A 398 0.74 -23.19 -20.05
C THR A 398 -0.28 -22.21 -19.47
N GLY A 399 0.17 -21.05 -18.98
CA GLY A 399 -0.68 -20.06 -18.29
C GLY A 399 -0.82 -20.34 -16.80
N PRO A 400 -1.96 -19.95 -16.18
CA PRO A 400 -2.17 -20.08 -14.75
C PRO A 400 -2.17 -21.55 -14.31
N ILE A 401 -1.74 -21.78 -13.07
CA ILE A 401 -1.75 -23.12 -12.46
C ILE A 401 -3.07 -23.45 -11.76
N ARG A 402 -3.84 -22.43 -11.34
CA ARG A 402 -5.19 -22.53 -10.80
C ARG A 402 -6.07 -21.39 -11.31
N ASN A 403 -7.36 -21.64 -11.36
CA ASN A 403 -8.37 -20.67 -11.75
C ASN A 403 -9.45 -20.64 -10.65
N MET A 404 -9.65 -19.48 -10.01
CA MET A 404 -10.56 -19.40 -8.88
C MET A 404 -12.03 -19.27 -9.29
N TYR A 405 -12.34 -18.67 -10.44
CA TYR A 405 -13.73 -18.53 -10.90
C TYR A 405 -14.28 -19.77 -11.62
N ASN A 406 -13.41 -20.64 -12.15
CA ASN A 406 -13.78 -21.90 -12.76
C ASN A 406 -12.60 -22.90 -12.71
N PRO A 407 -12.36 -23.53 -11.56
CA PRO A 407 -11.22 -24.45 -11.37
C PRO A 407 -11.08 -25.53 -12.44
N SER A 408 -12.19 -26.01 -13.01
CA SER A 408 -12.17 -27.08 -14.02
C SER A 408 -11.51 -26.70 -15.35
N LEU A 409 -11.26 -25.43 -15.60
CA LEU A 409 -10.50 -24.96 -16.77
C LEU A 409 -9.01 -25.34 -16.67
N ILE A 410 -8.51 -25.61 -15.47
CA ILE A 410 -7.12 -26.00 -15.24
C ILE A 410 -7.06 -27.46 -14.78
N LYS A 411 -6.48 -28.34 -15.60
CA LYS A 411 -6.26 -29.77 -15.29
C LYS A 411 -7.51 -30.51 -14.77
N SER A 412 -8.71 -30.03 -15.10
CA SER A 412 -9.99 -30.53 -14.59
C SER A 412 -10.09 -30.55 -13.05
N ASN A 413 -9.50 -29.54 -12.39
CA ASN A 413 -9.62 -29.38 -10.94
C ASN A 413 -11.10 -29.28 -10.52
N PRO A 414 -11.49 -29.81 -9.34
CA PRO A 414 -12.88 -29.81 -8.94
C PRO A 414 -13.46 -28.41 -8.74
N ASN A 415 -14.56 -28.09 -9.42
CA ASN A 415 -15.38 -26.92 -9.12
C ASN A 415 -16.22 -27.09 -7.86
N CYS A 416 -16.55 -28.34 -7.56
CA CYS A 416 -17.58 -28.72 -6.59
C CYS A 416 -17.00 -29.59 -5.50
N TYR A 417 -17.45 -29.36 -4.29
CA TYR A 417 -17.10 -30.21 -3.15
C TYR A 417 -17.72 -31.59 -3.29
N SER A 418 -16.96 -32.60 -2.91
CA SER A 418 -17.41 -33.98 -2.67
C SER A 418 -16.65 -34.57 -1.48
N SER A 419 -17.11 -35.70 -0.97
CA SER A 419 -16.45 -36.40 0.14
C SER A 419 -15.04 -36.91 -0.19
N SER A 420 -14.65 -36.94 -1.47
CA SER A 420 -13.29 -37.31 -1.90
C SER A 420 -12.30 -36.16 -1.86
N ILE A 421 -12.74 -34.89 -1.75
CA ILE A 421 -11.87 -33.69 -1.74
C ILE A 421 -10.80 -33.76 -0.64
N PRO A 422 -11.09 -34.15 0.62
CA PRO A 422 -10.07 -34.22 1.66
C PRO A 422 -8.92 -35.19 1.37
N SER A 423 -9.10 -36.13 0.43
CA SER A 423 -8.10 -37.14 0.03
C SER A 423 -7.54 -36.88 -1.37
N ALA A 424 -7.95 -35.80 -2.03
CA ALA A 424 -7.42 -35.40 -3.34
C ALA A 424 -5.99 -34.84 -3.21
N GLU A 425 -5.31 -34.68 -4.34
CA GLU A 425 -4.06 -33.92 -4.40
C GLU A 425 -4.31 -32.51 -3.87
N VAL A 426 -3.40 -32.00 -3.06
CA VAL A 426 -3.63 -30.82 -2.21
C VAL A 426 -4.02 -29.57 -3.00
N HIS A 427 -3.38 -29.35 -4.16
CA HIS A 427 -3.68 -28.19 -5.02
C HIS A 427 -5.01 -28.38 -5.79
N ALA A 428 -5.32 -29.60 -6.21
CA ALA A 428 -6.62 -29.90 -6.80
C ALA A 428 -7.75 -29.77 -5.76
N ALA A 429 -7.47 -30.13 -4.51
CA ALA A 429 -8.42 -30.00 -3.40
C ALA A 429 -8.80 -28.54 -3.10
N ALA A 430 -7.97 -27.55 -3.46
CA ALA A 430 -8.29 -26.14 -3.33
C ALA A 430 -9.47 -25.67 -4.19
N GLY A 431 -9.77 -26.38 -5.28
CA GLY A 431 -10.73 -25.93 -6.29
C GLY A 431 -12.08 -25.46 -5.73
N PRO A 432 -12.81 -26.26 -4.93
CA PRO A 432 -14.10 -25.81 -4.39
C PRO A 432 -14.02 -24.58 -3.48
N GLY A 433 -12.87 -24.38 -2.78
CA GLY A 433 -12.64 -23.23 -1.92
C GLY A 433 -12.35 -21.96 -2.71
N ASN A 434 -11.50 -22.07 -3.72
CA ASN A 434 -11.21 -20.99 -4.66
C ASN A 434 -12.49 -20.52 -5.36
N HIS A 435 -13.27 -21.48 -5.84
CA HIS A 435 -14.56 -21.24 -6.49
C HIS A 435 -15.56 -20.55 -5.54
N TRP A 436 -15.66 -21.03 -4.30
CA TRP A 436 -16.47 -20.39 -3.26
C TRP A 436 -16.04 -18.96 -2.99
N PHE A 437 -14.73 -18.70 -2.86
CA PHE A 437 -14.23 -17.36 -2.58
C PHE A 437 -14.56 -16.39 -3.70
N TYR A 438 -14.39 -16.81 -4.96
CA TYR A 438 -14.78 -15.99 -6.11
C TYR A 438 -16.28 -15.68 -6.10
N LEU A 439 -17.13 -16.69 -5.92
CA LEU A 439 -18.58 -16.52 -5.86
C LEU A 439 -19.00 -15.60 -4.70
N LEU A 440 -18.32 -15.70 -3.54
CA LEU A 440 -18.55 -14.83 -2.41
C LEU A 440 -18.14 -13.38 -2.72
N ALA A 441 -16.96 -13.19 -3.33
CA ALA A 441 -16.40 -11.88 -3.58
C ALA A 441 -17.11 -11.15 -4.75
N GLN A 442 -17.45 -11.86 -5.82
CA GLN A 442 -17.90 -11.30 -7.09
C GLN A 442 -19.33 -11.68 -7.47
N GLY A 443 -19.81 -12.83 -7.01
CA GLY A 443 -21.05 -13.44 -7.49
C GLY A 443 -20.83 -14.28 -8.76
N SER A 444 -21.92 -14.84 -9.30
CA SER A 444 -21.85 -15.72 -10.49
C SER A 444 -21.64 -14.97 -11.80
N ASN A 445 -22.12 -13.73 -11.90
CA ASN A 445 -22.11 -12.91 -13.12
C ASN A 445 -21.75 -11.46 -12.78
N PRO A 446 -20.51 -11.16 -12.40
CA PRO A 446 -20.12 -9.81 -12.04
C PRO A 446 -20.03 -8.91 -13.28
N PRO A 447 -20.41 -7.63 -13.18
CA PRO A 447 -20.22 -6.66 -14.27
C PRO A 447 -18.73 -6.51 -14.60
N GLY A 448 -18.35 -6.77 -15.84
CA GLY A 448 -16.96 -6.63 -16.33
C GLY A 448 -15.99 -7.73 -15.88
N GLY A 449 -16.45 -8.74 -15.13
CA GLY A 449 -15.65 -9.88 -14.72
C GLY A 449 -16.11 -11.19 -15.40
N PRO A 450 -15.32 -12.28 -15.25
CA PRO A 450 -15.67 -13.57 -15.81
C PRO A 450 -16.87 -14.20 -15.09
N THR A 451 -17.75 -14.84 -15.87
CA THR A 451 -18.85 -15.63 -15.30
C THR A 451 -18.32 -16.90 -14.63
N SER A 452 -18.94 -17.27 -13.52
CA SER A 452 -18.57 -18.44 -12.72
C SER A 452 -19.75 -19.43 -12.69
N PRO A 453 -19.55 -20.69 -13.11
CA PRO A 453 -20.60 -21.70 -13.07
C PRO A 453 -20.91 -22.09 -11.63
N THR A 454 -22.12 -22.62 -11.38
CA THR A 454 -22.48 -23.15 -10.05
C THR A 454 -22.78 -24.64 -10.14
N CYS A 455 -22.45 -25.38 -9.09
CA CYS A 455 -22.60 -26.85 -9.08
C CYS A 455 -24.05 -27.31 -8.98
N ASN A 456 -24.95 -26.48 -8.54
CA ASN A 456 -26.37 -26.77 -8.33
C ASN A 456 -27.31 -25.99 -9.27
N GLY A 457 -26.73 -25.25 -10.25
CA GLY A 457 -27.49 -24.42 -11.19
C GLY A 457 -28.12 -23.16 -10.56
N SER A 458 -27.77 -22.82 -9.33
CA SER A 458 -28.22 -21.59 -8.68
C SER A 458 -27.42 -20.37 -9.19
N THR A 459 -27.86 -19.19 -8.80
CA THR A 459 -27.12 -17.92 -9.05
C THR A 459 -26.77 -17.30 -7.70
N VAL A 460 -25.50 -16.93 -7.51
CA VAL A 460 -25.08 -16.05 -6.41
C VAL A 460 -25.19 -14.62 -6.92
N THR A 461 -26.23 -13.91 -6.47
CA THR A 461 -26.54 -12.56 -6.95
C THR A 461 -25.73 -11.53 -6.17
N GLY A 462 -24.80 -10.89 -6.86
CA GLY A 462 -23.90 -9.90 -6.27
C GLY A 462 -22.88 -10.54 -5.33
N GLY A 463 -21.68 -9.97 -5.28
CA GLY A 463 -20.65 -10.35 -4.33
C GLY A 463 -20.55 -9.35 -3.18
N VAL A 464 -19.85 -9.75 -2.10
CA VAL A 464 -19.58 -8.84 -0.97
C VAL A 464 -18.33 -7.97 -1.19
N GLY A 465 -17.62 -8.15 -2.30
CA GLY A 465 -16.32 -7.56 -2.59
C GLY A 465 -15.17 -8.30 -1.91
N VAL A 466 -13.96 -8.22 -2.50
CA VAL A 466 -12.78 -8.99 -2.04
C VAL A 466 -12.44 -8.67 -0.59
N GLN A 467 -12.45 -7.39 -0.21
CA GLN A 467 -12.11 -6.98 1.15
C GLN A 467 -13.05 -7.59 2.20
N ASN A 468 -14.37 -7.59 1.97
CA ASN A 468 -15.32 -8.19 2.91
C ASN A 468 -15.23 -9.71 2.89
N ALA A 469 -15.00 -10.32 1.72
CA ALA A 469 -14.78 -11.75 1.60
C ALA A 469 -13.55 -12.20 2.41
N LEU A 470 -12.43 -11.48 2.30
CA LEU A 470 -11.23 -11.75 3.11
C LEU A 470 -11.49 -11.54 4.62
N LYS A 471 -12.23 -10.49 5.02
CA LYS A 471 -12.62 -10.29 6.42
C LYS A 471 -13.41 -11.49 6.96
N ILE A 472 -14.32 -12.03 6.17
CA ILE A 472 -15.11 -13.22 6.57
C ILE A 472 -14.19 -14.44 6.72
N VAL A 473 -13.28 -14.68 5.78
CA VAL A 473 -12.30 -15.78 5.85
C VAL A 473 -11.41 -15.63 7.07
N TYR A 474 -10.83 -14.46 7.29
CA TYR A 474 -9.95 -14.21 8.43
C TYR A 474 -10.65 -14.39 9.77
N ASN A 475 -11.89 -13.88 9.93
CA ASN A 475 -12.66 -14.10 11.15
C ASN A 475 -13.04 -15.59 11.33
N ALA A 476 -13.23 -16.35 10.25
CA ALA A 476 -13.38 -17.81 10.31
C ALA A 476 -12.09 -18.49 10.77
N GLN A 477 -10.91 -18.06 10.30
CA GLN A 477 -9.61 -18.56 10.75
C GLN A 477 -9.36 -18.30 12.25
N LEU A 478 -9.87 -17.18 12.79
CA LEU A 478 -9.79 -16.91 14.25
C LEU A 478 -10.65 -17.88 15.08
N MET A 479 -11.62 -18.58 14.47
CA MET A 479 -12.42 -19.64 15.10
C MET A 479 -11.90 -21.04 14.77
N LYS A 480 -10.86 -21.14 13.93
CA LYS A 480 -10.31 -22.40 13.45
C LYS A 480 -9.74 -23.27 14.57
N THR A 481 -9.85 -24.55 14.40
CA THR A 481 -9.21 -25.56 15.24
C THR A 481 -8.37 -26.51 14.39
N THR A 482 -7.56 -27.35 15.00
CA THR A 482 -6.75 -28.37 14.30
C THR A 482 -7.55 -29.33 13.43
N ALA A 483 -8.86 -29.45 13.67
CA ALA A 483 -9.80 -30.26 12.87
C ALA A 483 -10.49 -29.42 11.78
N SER A 484 -9.72 -28.59 11.04
CA SER A 484 -10.24 -27.79 9.93
C SER A 484 -10.65 -28.66 8.74
N SER A 485 -11.66 -28.23 8.01
CA SER A 485 -12.19 -28.85 6.79
C SER A 485 -13.17 -27.92 6.09
N TYR A 486 -13.54 -28.20 4.84
CA TYR A 486 -14.60 -27.47 4.11
C TYR A 486 -15.90 -27.33 4.91
N LEU A 487 -16.33 -28.45 5.56
CA LEU A 487 -17.55 -28.45 6.37
C LEU A 487 -17.45 -27.49 7.56
N LYS A 488 -16.28 -27.40 8.20
CA LYS A 488 -16.01 -26.47 9.29
C LYS A 488 -15.89 -25.03 8.80
N TYR A 489 -15.19 -24.79 7.69
CA TYR A 489 -15.10 -23.48 7.09
C TYR A 489 -16.47 -22.92 6.70
N ARG A 490 -17.39 -23.75 6.20
CA ARG A 490 -18.78 -23.34 5.98
C ARG A 490 -19.39 -22.77 7.27
N THR A 491 -19.35 -23.51 8.35
CA THR A 491 -19.92 -23.07 9.64
C THR A 491 -19.22 -21.82 10.18
N TRP A 492 -17.88 -21.79 10.14
CA TRP A 492 -17.11 -20.64 10.65
C TRP A 492 -17.32 -19.37 9.83
N THR A 493 -17.36 -19.47 8.51
CA THR A 493 -17.60 -18.31 7.64
C THR A 493 -19.03 -17.78 7.76
N LEU A 494 -20.02 -18.66 7.93
CA LEU A 494 -21.39 -18.24 8.26
C LEU A 494 -21.47 -17.52 9.60
N GLN A 495 -20.76 -18.01 10.63
CA GLN A 495 -20.69 -17.35 11.92
C GLN A 495 -19.96 -16.01 11.84
N ALA A 496 -18.87 -15.93 11.08
CA ALA A 496 -18.13 -14.70 10.83
C ALA A 496 -19.02 -13.66 10.13
N ALA A 497 -19.67 -14.05 9.04
CA ALA A 497 -20.56 -13.14 8.30
C ALA A 497 -21.73 -12.62 9.14
N LYS A 498 -22.35 -13.49 9.97
CA LYS A 498 -23.40 -13.10 10.91
C LYS A 498 -22.90 -12.06 11.92
N SER A 499 -21.66 -12.19 12.38
CA SER A 499 -21.06 -11.26 13.35
C SER A 499 -20.66 -9.93 12.73
N LEU A 500 -20.21 -9.95 11.47
CA LEU A 500 -19.75 -8.77 10.74
C LEU A 500 -20.93 -7.96 10.17
N ASP A 501 -22.01 -8.64 9.80
CA ASP A 501 -23.21 -8.02 9.21
C ASP A 501 -24.50 -8.52 9.88
N PRO A 502 -24.98 -7.81 10.91
CA PRO A 502 -26.23 -8.14 11.57
C PRO A 502 -27.48 -8.05 10.68
N SER A 503 -27.38 -7.43 9.49
CA SER A 503 -28.47 -7.39 8.50
C SER A 503 -28.69 -8.73 7.79
N CYS A 504 -27.80 -9.68 8.01
CA CYS A 504 -27.76 -10.99 7.35
C CYS A 504 -27.48 -10.96 5.84
N GLY A 505 -27.16 -9.83 5.24
CA GLY A 505 -26.85 -9.71 3.82
C GLY A 505 -25.64 -10.57 3.45
N GLN A 506 -24.50 -10.31 4.13
CA GLN A 506 -23.28 -11.09 3.91
C GLN A 506 -23.45 -12.57 4.28
N PHE A 507 -24.18 -12.87 5.37
CA PHE A 507 -24.51 -14.24 5.76
C PHE A 507 -25.22 -15.01 4.64
N ASN A 508 -26.21 -14.38 4.01
CA ASN A 508 -26.97 -15.00 2.93
C ASN A 508 -26.11 -15.23 1.70
N THR A 509 -25.20 -14.31 1.38
CA THR A 509 -24.25 -14.48 0.27
C THR A 509 -23.24 -15.60 0.56
N VAL A 510 -22.67 -15.67 1.77
CA VAL A 510 -21.79 -16.79 2.20
C VAL A 510 -22.51 -18.13 2.05
N LYS A 511 -23.75 -18.21 2.54
CA LYS A 511 -24.56 -19.42 2.44
C LYS A 511 -24.81 -19.81 0.98
N ALA A 512 -25.23 -18.86 0.15
CA ALA A 512 -25.48 -19.09 -1.27
C ALA A 512 -24.23 -19.58 -2.01
N ALA A 513 -23.06 -18.97 -1.72
CA ALA A 513 -21.79 -19.37 -2.31
C ALA A 513 -21.37 -20.79 -1.90
N TRP A 514 -21.54 -21.19 -0.62
CA TRP A 514 -21.27 -22.57 -0.19
C TRP A 514 -22.24 -23.57 -0.82
N ASP A 515 -23.52 -23.23 -0.92
CA ASP A 515 -24.51 -24.08 -1.58
C ASP A 515 -24.20 -24.22 -3.08
N ALA A 516 -23.70 -23.15 -3.71
CA ALA A 516 -23.31 -23.12 -5.12
C ALA A 516 -22.13 -24.03 -5.46
N VAL A 517 -21.22 -24.27 -4.51
CA VAL A 517 -20.08 -25.21 -4.67
C VAL A 517 -20.34 -26.57 -4.00
N SER A 518 -21.58 -26.85 -3.62
CA SER A 518 -22.05 -28.16 -3.08
C SER A 518 -21.41 -28.55 -1.72
N VAL A 519 -20.95 -27.62 -0.91
CA VAL A 519 -20.60 -27.93 0.48
C VAL A 519 -21.89 -28.03 1.29
N PRO A 520 -22.24 -29.21 1.85
CA PRO A 520 -23.55 -29.44 2.45
C PRO A 520 -23.71 -28.65 3.76
N ALA A 521 -24.95 -28.24 4.06
CA ALA A 521 -25.31 -27.63 5.32
C ALA A 521 -24.96 -28.55 6.51
N GLN A 522 -24.47 -27.94 7.59
CA GLN A 522 -24.09 -28.64 8.80
C GLN A 522 -25.13 -28.40 9.90
N SER A 523 -25.29 -29.37 10.80
CA SER A 523 -26.17 -29.20 11.97
C SER A 523 -25.74 -28.07 12.92
N GLY A 524 -24.46 -27.67 12.84
CA GLY A 524 -23.89 -26.56 13.60
C GLY A 524 -23.89 -25.22 12.85
N ASP A 525 -24.44 -25.16 11.62
CA ASP A 525 -24.51 -23.89 10.90
C ASP A 525 -25.42 -22.91 11.67
N PRO A 526 -24.96 -21.68 11.91
CA PRO A 526 -25.78 -20.68 12.56
C PRO A 526 -26.98 -20.31 11.68
N THR A 527 -28.02 -19.82 12.31
CA THR A 527 -29.10 -19.12 11.61
C THR A 527 -28.90 -17.63 11.75
N CYS A 528 -29.16 -16.89 10.71
CA CYS A 528 -29.25 -15.44 10.76
C CYS A 528 -30.70 -15.05 10.52
N ALA A 529 -31.25 -14.31 11.46
CA ALA A 529 -32.53 -13.68 11.31
C ALA A 529 -32.37 -12.22 11.76
N VAL A 530 -32.82 -11.30 10.96
CA VAL A 530 -32.87 -9.90 11.35
C VAL A 530 -33.91 -9.81 12.49
N THR A 531 -33.41 -9.53 13.69
CA THR A 531 -34.26 -9.38 14.86
C THR A 531 -34.70 -7.92 14.97
N GLY A 532 -36.00 -7.67 14.85
CA GLY A 532 -36.57 -6.32 14.92
C GLY A 532 -37.10 -5.82 13.57
N ASN A 533 -37.57 -4.59 13.59
CA ASN A 533 -38.03 -3.93 12.37
C ASN A 533 -36.82 -3.47 11.55
N ASP A 534 -36.83 -3.74 10.25
CA ASP A 534 -35.77 -3.35 9.35
C ASP A 534 -36.28 -2.75 8.04
N PHE A 535 -35.45 -1.96 7.38
CA PHE A 535 -35.79 -1.26 6.14
C PHE A 535 -34.55 -1.10 5.25
N SER A 536 -34.75 -0.83 3.99
CA SER A 536 -33.72 -0.33 3.07
C SER A 536 -33.93 1.13 2.72
N MET A 537 -32.87 1.80 2.30
CA MET A 537 -32.88 3.19 1.84
C MET A 537 -32.32 3.32 0.42
N ALA A 538 -32.91 4.22 -0.36
CA ALA A 538 -32.38 4.62 -1.64
C ALA A 538 -32.57 6.13 -1.86
N VAL A 539 -31.75 6.73 -2.72
CA VAL A 539 -31.86 8.14 -3.14
C VAL A 539 -31.88 8.22 -4.66
N SER A 540 -32.80 8.99 -5.21
CA SER A 540 -32.91 9.17 -6.66
C SER A 540 -33.20 10.64 -7.00
N PRO A 541 -32.39 11.25 -7.91
CA PRO A 541 -31.12 10.74 -8.42
C PRO A 541 -30.06 10.58 -7.31
N SER A 542 -29.10 9.68 -7.46
CA SER A 542 -27.99 9.47 -6.52
C SER A 542 -26.84 10.47 -6.71
N THR A 543 -26.93 11.33 -7.71
CA THR A 543 -25.97 12.41 -8.01
C THR A 543 -26.70 13.69 -8.30
N GLY A 544 -26.09 14.83 -7.99
CA GLY A 544 -26.66 16.13 -8.34
C GLY A 544 -25.57 17.19 -8.45
N SER A 545 -25.80 18.17 -9.35
CA SER A 545 -24.90 19.30 -9.59
C SER A 545 -25.61 20.61 -9.26
N VAL A 546 -24.93 21.52 -8.58
CA VAL A 546 -25.50 22.79 -8.12
C VAL A 546 -24.47 23.92 -8.21
N ASN A 547 -24.90 25.12 -8.56
CA ASN A 547 -24.05 26.31 -8.47
C ASN A 547 -23.99 26.82 -7.03
N PRO A 548 -22.85 27.41 -6.57
CA PRO A 548 -22.80 28.09 -5.28
C PRO A 548 -23.93 29.12 -5.11
N GLY A 549 -24.57 29.13 -3.97
CA GLY A 549 -25.74 29.97 -3.69
C GLY A 549 -27.07 29.43 -4.19
N SER A 550 -27.09 28.23 -4.77
CA SER A 550 -28.31 27.58 -5.29
C SER A 550 -28.62 26.29 -4.52
N SER A 551 -29.77 25.68 -4.86
CA SER A 551 -30.23 24.45 -4.23
C SER A 551 -30.58 23.40 -5.30
N LEU A 552 -30.45 22.12 -4.92
CA LEU A 552 -30.93 20.98 -5.70
C LEU A 552 -31.81 20.08 -4.81
N THR A 553 -32.59 19.21 -5.45
CA THR A 553 -33.44 18.24 -4.74
C THR A 553 -33.21 16.82 -5.24
N ALA A 554 -33.41 15.85 -4.34
CA ALA A 554 -33.46 14.42 -4.65
C ALA A 554 -34.55 13.76 -3.77
N THR A 555 -35.03 12.60 -4.18
CA THR A 555 -36.02 11.84 -3.40
C THR A 555 -35.32 10.72 -2.62
N VAL A 556 -35.48 10.72 -1.32
CA VAL A 556 -35.07 9.59 -0.47
C VAL A 556 -36.29 8.70 -0.26
N SER A 557 -36.15 7.40 -0.53
CA SER A 557 -37.17 6.39 -0.33
C SER A 557 -36.72 5.35 0.68
N THR A 558 -37.67 4.86 1.46
CA THR A 558 -37.46 3.73 2.40
C THR A 558 -38.39 2.58 2.02
N THR A 559 -37.92 1.34 2.20
CA THR A 559 -38.72 0.13 1.93
C THR A 559 -38.61 -0.81 3.13
N LEU A 560 -39.73 -1.29 3.65
CA LEU A 560 -39.76 -2.29 4.73
C LEU A 560 -39.12 -3.59 4.23
N THR A 561 -38.08 -4.08 4.92
CA THR A 561 -37.42 -5.34 4.61
C THR A 561 -37.69 -6.44 5.63
N ASN A 562 -37.99 -6.05 6.88
CA ASN A 562 -38.36 -7.00 7.93
C ASN A 562 -39.23 -6.36 9.02
N GLY A 563 -40.09 -7.16 9.67
CA GLY A 563 -40.89 -6.75 10.82
C GLY A 563 -42.08 -5.82 10.47
N SER A 564 -42.34 -4.87 11.32
CA SER A 564 -43.43 -3.91 11.17
C SER A 564 -42.91 -2.54 10.73
N ALA A 565 -43.78 -1.76 10.11
CA ALA A 565 -43.44 -0.38 9.73
C ALA A 565 -42.95 0.42 10.95
N GLN A 566 -41.90 1.20 10.75
CA GLN A 566 -41.26 2.01 11.79
C GLN A 566 -41.02 3.43 11.30
N THR A 567 -40.87 4.36 12.20
CA THR A 567 -40.45 5.72 11.89
C THR A 567 -38.93 5.73 11.63
N VAL A 568 -38.52 6.31 10.51
CA VAL A 568 -37.14 6.50 10.12
C VAL A 568 -36.82 7.99 10.11
N ASN A 569 -35.91 8.42 10.98
CA ASN A 569 -35.42 9.79 11.05
C ASN A 569 -34.27 9.97 10.06
N LEU A 570 -34.34 11.04 9.26
CA LEU A 570 -33.39 11.27 8.17
C LEU A 570 -32.38 12.36 8.57
N SER A 571 -31.11 12.13 8.23
CA SER A 571 -30.03 13.09 8.40
C SER A 571 -29.01 12.98 7.28
N ALA A 572 -28.13 13.97 7.14
CA ALA A 572 -27.05 13.98 6.16
C ALA A 572 -25.73 14.42 6.80
N SER A 573 -24.62 13.86 6.32
CA SER A 573 -23.26 14.22 6.71
C SER A 573 -22.33 14.24 5.49
N GLY A 574 -21.10 14.78 5.63
CA GLY A 574 -20.16 14.90 4.52
C GLY A 574 -20.42 16.07 3.57
N LEU A 575 -21.24 17.05 3.98
CA LEU A 575 -21.47 18.27 3.21
C LEU A 575 -20.25 19.20 3.28
N PRO A 576 -19.91 19.91 2.20
CA PRO A 576 -18.87 20.94 2.23
C PRO A 576 -19.25 22.12 3.11
N ALA A 577 -18.26 22.90 3.52
CA ALA A 577 -18.49 24.13 4.28
C ALA A 577 -19.44 25.08 3.54
N GLY A 578 -20.43 25.62 4.22
CA GLY A 578 -21.44 26.48 3.62
C GLY A 578 -22.58 25.75 2.90
N ALA A 579 -22.59 24.43 2.87
CA ALA A 579 -23.73 23.66 2.39
C ALA A 579 -24.57 23.10 3.54
N THR A 580 -25.88 23.00 3.32
CA THR A 580 -26.85 22.41 4.27
C THR A 580 -27.74 21.41 3.56
N ALA A 581 -28.21 20.42 4.28
CA ALA A 581 -29.21 19.47 3.79
C ALA A 581 -30.46 19.52 4.70
N SER A 582 -31.62 19.44 4.10
CA SER A 582 -32.89 19.31 4.80
C SER A 582 -33.79 18.25 4.16
N PHE A 583 -34.63 17.65 4.95
CA PHE A 583 -35.56 16.61 4.53
C PHE A 583 -37.00 17.05 4.80
N SER A 584 -37.87 16.86 3.84
CA SER A 584 -39.29 17.17 3.97
C SER A 584 -40.15 15.98 3.50
N PRO A 585 -40.74 15.25 4.48
CA PRO A 585 -40.64 15.37 5.93
C PRO A 585 -39.27 14.90 6.48
N ALA A 586 -38.87 15.39 7.67
CA ALA A 586 -37.62 15.01 8.33
C ALA A 586 -37.62 13.54 8.83
N SER A 587 -38.79 12.92 8.95
CA SER A 587 -38.93 11.50 9.21
C SER A 587 -40.08 10.92 8.37
N VAL A 588 -39.91 9.64 8.00
CA VAL A 588 -40.91 8.90 7.22
C VAL A 588 -41.24 7.59 7.92
N SER A 589 -42.44 7.05 7.72
CA SER A 589 -42.70 5.64 7.99
C SER A 589 -42.02 4.79 6.88
N THR A 590 -41.52 3.61 7.23
CA THR A 590 -40.96 2.68 6.22
C THR A 590 -41.98 2.42 5.12
N GLY A 591 -41.53 2.49 3.86
CA GLY A 591 -42.36 2.52 2.67
C GLY A 591 -42.68 3.94 2.18
N GLY A 592 -42.34 4.96 2.95
CA GLY A 592 -42.53 6.36 2.60
C GLY A 592 -41.33 7.01 1.92
N THR A 593 -41.54 8.23 1.45
CA THR A 593 -40.51 9.03 0.77
C THR A 593 -40.36 10.40 1.43
N SER A 594 -39.17 10.98 1.32
CA SER A 594 -38.87 12.35 1.74
C SER A 594 -38.09 13.07 0.63
N GLN A 595 -38.36 14.35 0.46
CA GLN A 595 -37.59 15.20 -0.43
C GLN A 595 -36.34 15.68 0.32
N LEU A 596 -35.17 15.31 -0.15
CA LEU A 596 -33.90 15.92 0.21
C LEU A 596 -33.74 17.24 -0.55
N THR A 597 -33.44 18.31 0.15
CA THR A 597 -32.99 19.58 -0.45
C THR A 597 -31.56 19.85 0.05
N VAL A 598 -30.61 19.97 -0.88
CA VAL A 598 -29.25 20.41 -0.57
C VAL A 598 -29.12 21.86 -1.05
N SER A 599 -28.80 22.76 -0.13
CA SER A 599 -28.60 24.19 -0.40
C SER A 599 -27.14 24.56 -0.15
N THR A 600 -26.59 25.38 -1.04
CA THR A 600 -25.21 25.87 -0.96
C THR A 600 -25.17 27.39 -0.72
N ALA A 601 -24.20 27.86 0.05
CA ALA A 601 -23.89 29.29 0.12
C ALA A 601 -23.08 29.72 -1.10
N ALA A 602 -23.06 31.02 -1.40
CA ALA A 602 -22.22 31.56 -2.47
C ALA A 602 -20.72 31.31 -2.24
N SER A 603 -20.32 31.06 -0.98
CA SER A 603 -18.97 30.74 -0.57
C SER A 603 -18.66 29.24 -0.50
N THR A 604 -19.62 28.36 -0.85
CA THR A 604 -19.39 26.91 -0.82
C THR A 604 -18.32 26.56 -1.85
N PRO A 605 -17.21 25.88 -1.43
CA PRO A 605 -16.12 25.56 -2.36
C PRO A 605 -16.59 24.65 -3.51
N PRO A 606 -16.11 24.88 -4.74
CA PRO A 606 -16.34 23.96 -5.85
C PRO A 606 -15.68 22.60 -5.60
N GLY A 607 -16.28 21.53 -6.13
CA GLY A 607 -15.76 20.17 -5.99
C GLY A 607 -16.87 19.14 -5.97
N THR A 608 -16.49 17.86 -5.98
CA THR A 608 -17.43 16.73 -5.81
C THR A 608 -17.29 16.16 -4.41
N TYR A 609 -18.40 16.06 -3.70
CA TYR A 609 -18.47 15.66 -2.30
C TYR A 609 -19.35 14.41 -2.16
N SER A 610 -18.87 13.43 -1.41
CA SER A 610 -19.66 12.26 -1.04
C SER A 610 -20.50 12.58 0.21
N VAL A 611 -21.79 12.77 0.02
CA VAL A 611 -22.75 13.03 1.11
C VAL A 611 -23.36 11.71 1.53
N THR A 612 -23.25 11.39 2.81
CA THR A 612 -23.89 10.21 3.41
C THR A 612 -25.25 10.60 3.98
N LEU A 613 -26.30 10.03 3.42
CA LEU A 613 -27.67 10.15 3.93
C LEU A 613 -27.92 9.01 4.91
N THR A 614 -28.33 9.32 6.12
CA THR A 614 -28.56 8.34 7.18
C THR A 614 -30.03 8.32 7.55
N GLY A 615 -30.62 7.12 7.57
CA GLY A 615 -31.95 6.84 8.10
C GLY A 615 -31.84 6.04 9.39
N ALA A 616 -32.22 6.64 10.49
CA ALA A 616 -32.24 6.00 11.81
C ALA A 616 -33.65 5.51 12.13
N GLY A 617 -33.87 4.20 12.08
CA GLY A 617 -35.06 3.52 12.51
C GLY A 617 -35.04 3.19 14.01
N THR A 618 -36.04 2.46 14.50
CA THR A 618 -36.13 2.06 15.92
C THR A 618 -35.15 0.94 16.29
N SER A 619 -34.80 0.08 15.34
CA SER A 619 -33.95 -1.11 15.57
C SER A 619 -32.67 -1.09 14.72
N THR A 620 -32.71 -0.47 13.55
CA THR A 620 -31.63 -0.46 12.58
C THR A 620 -31.39 0.94 12.02
N THR A 621 -30.18 1.17 11.53
CA THR A 621 -29.77 2.40 10.84
C THR A 621 -29.20 2.03 9.49
N HIS A 622 -29.67 2.68 8.43
CA HIS A 622 -29.17 2.47 7.07
C HIS A 622 -28.68 3.76 6.45
N THR A 623 -27.82 3.66 5.45
CA THR A 623 -27.25 4.81 4.74
C THR A 623 -27.44 4.67 3.24
N ALA A 624 -27.49 5.82 2.55
CA ALA A 624 -27.41 5.92 1.10
C ALA A 624 -26.39 7.01 0.71
N ALA A 625 -25.60 6.77 -0.31
CA ALA A 625 -24.64 7.76 -0.79
C ALA A 625 -25.29 8.69 -1.82
N PHE A 626 -24.98 9.97 -1.71
CA PHE A 626 -25.36 11.01 -2.68
C PHE A 626 -24.12 11.78 -3.11
N SER A 627 -23.82 11.81 -4.40
CA SER A 627 -22.68 12.57 -4.94
C SER A 627 -23.12 13.99 -5.29
N LEU A 628 -22.67 14.96 -4.50
CA LEU A 628 -22.93 16.38 -4.69
C LEU A 628 -21.77 17.02 -5.46
N THR A 629 -22.03 17.57 -6.64
CA THR A 629 -21.06 18.41 -7.36
C THR A 629 -21.44 19.88 -7.20
N VAL A 630 -20.57 20.67 -6.57
CA VAL A 630 -20.67 22.11 -6.51
C VAL A 630 -19.86 22.70 -7.66
N ASN A 631 -20.52 23.38 -8.58
CA ASN A 631 -19.89 23.94 -9.77
C ASN A 631 -18.94 25.08 -9.40
N GLY A 632 -17.86 25.29 -10.19
CA GLY A 632 -16.97 26.43 -10.02
C GLY A 632 -17.66 27.76 -10.40
N THR A 633 -17.43 28.82 -9.63
CA THR A 633 -17.91 30.19 -9.94
C THR A 633 -17.00 30.95 -10.88
N GLY A 634 -15.98 30.31 -11.44
CA GLY A 634 -15.08 30.91 -12.40
C GLY A 634 -15.84 31.36 -13.65
N VAL A 635 -15.71 32.62 -14.03
CA VAL A 635 -16.11 33.08 -15.40
C VAL A 635 -15.18 32.35 -16.35
N CYS A 636 -15.72 31.38 -17.09
CA CYS A 636 -14.94 30.72 -18.12
C CYS A 636 -14.68 31.69 -19.26
N THR A 637 -13.40 31.94 -19.55
CA THR A 637 -13.03 32.66 -20.79
C THR A 637 -12.82 31.62 -21.88
N PRO A 638 -13.61 31.65 -22.96
CA PRO A 638 -13.43 30.74 -24.08
C PRO A 638 -11.99 30.83 -24.62
N ALA A 639 -11.32 29.69 -24.71
CA ALA A 639 -9.95 29.60 -25.19
C ALA A 639 -9.67 28.24 -25.84
N GLN A 640 -8.80 28.25 -26.84
CA GLN A 640 -8.13 27.05 -27.35
C GLN A 640 -6.85 26.81 -26.49
N LEU A 641 -6.74 25.68 -25.88
CA LEU A 641 -5.66 25.41 -24.93
C LEU A 641 -4.44 24.75 -25.58
N LEU A 642 -4.62 23.98 -26.67
CA LEU A 642 -3.51 23.29 -27.32
C LEU A 642 -2.69 24.27 -28.15
N GLY A 643 -1.39 24.28 -27.98
CA GLY A 643 -0.46 24.99 -28.85
C GLY A 643 -0.14 24.16 -30.08
N ASN A 644 0.13 24.82 -31.23
CA ASN A 644 0.41 24.17 -32.50
C ASN A 644 -0.66 23.12 -32.88
N ALA A 645 -1.88 23.51 -32.80
CA ALA A 645 -3.04 22.62 -32.82
C ALA A 645 -3.25 21.91 -34.18
N GLY A 646 -2.89 22.55 -35.31
CA GLY A 646 -2.87 21.97 -36.65
C GLY A 646 -1.47 21.58 -37.12
N PHE A 647 -0.48 21.52 -36.24
CA PHE A 647 0.91 21.16 -36.53
C PHE A 647 1.66 22.09 -37.49
N GLU A 648 1.06 23.20 -37.93
CA GLU A 648 1.49 24.08 -39.01
C GLU A 648 2.82 24.81 -38.80
N THR A 649 3.40 24.73 -37.58
CA THR A 649 4.76 25.26 -37.36
C THR A 649 5.85 24.40 -38.00
N GLY A 650 5.53 23.20 -38.49
CA GLY A 650 6.49 22.25 -39.05
C GLY A 650 7.44 21.65 -37.97
N SER A 651 7.14 21.89 -36.71
CA SER A 651 7.89 21.41 -35.56
C SER A 651 6.92 20.74 -34.58
N ALA A 652 7.39 19.74 -33.84
CA ALA A 652 6.57 19.09 -32.83
C ALA A 652 6.17 20.04 -31.71
N ALA A 653 7.03 20.94 -31.27
CA ALA A 653 6.77 21.79 -30.10
C ALA A 653 5.50 22.63 -30.23
N PRO A 654 4.66 22.71 -29.16
CA PRO A 654 4.86 22.21 -27.80
C PRO A 654 4.41 20.73 -27.58
N TRP A 655 4.11 19.99 -28.63
CA TRP A 655 3.84 18.56 -28.55
C TRP A 655 5.14 17.78 -28.30
N THR A 656 5.06 16.75 -27.51
CA THR A 656 6.09 15.71 -27.39
C THR A 656 5.67 14.55 -28.29
N THR A 657 6.49 14.23 -29.31
CA THR A 657 6.16 13.21 -30.30
C THR A 657 7.29 12.21 -30.50
N THR A 658 6.96 11.03 -30.99
CA THR A 658 7.93 10.16 -31.65
C THR A 658 8.53 10.92 -32.85
N SER A 659 9.79 10.67 -33.17
CA SER A 659 10.49 11.35 -34.28
C SER A 659 9.79 11.04 -35.61
N GLY A 660 9.50 12.08 -36.40
CA GLY A 660 8.87 11.94 -37.72
C GLY A 660 7.34 12.02 -37.73
N VAL A 661 6.69 12.03 -36.56
CA VAL A 661 5.23 12.09 -36.47
C VAL A 661 4.66 13.41 -37.03
N VAL A 662 5.32 14.56 -36.80
CA VAL A 662 4.93 15.81 -37.45
C VAL A 662 5.50 15.82 -38.83
N ASP A 663 4.64 15.76 -39.83
CA ASP A 663 4.97 15.46 -41.22
C ASP A 663 4.16 16.33 -42.20
N ASN A 664 4.73 16.65 -43.39
CA ASN A 664 4.10 17.37 -44.45
C ASN A 664 4.12 16.62 -45.79
N SER A 665 4.35 15.32 -45.75
CA SER A 665 4.33 14.47 -46.96
C SER A 665 2.95 14.48 -47.62
N ALA A 666 2.93 14.55 -48.93
CA ALA A 666 1.71 14.46 -49.72
C ALA A 666 1.13 13.04 -49.81
N SER A 667 1.85 12.01 -49.29
CA SER A 667 1.36 10.63 -49.27
C SER A 667 0.12 10.48 -48.38
N GLU A 668 0.08 11.26 -47.29
CA GLU A 668 -1.09 11.47 -46.47
C GLU A 668 -1.34 12.99 -46.42
N ALA A 669 -2.43 13.45 -47.00
CA ALA A 669 -2.72 14.88 -47.06
C ALA A 669 -3.17 15.41 -45.67
N ALA A 670 -2.73 16.59 -45.27
CA ALA A 670 -3.26 17.28 -44.10
C ALA A 670 -4.76 17.59 -44.26
N HIS A 671 -5.54 17.67 -43.20
CA HIS A 671 -6.92 18.11 -43.22
C HIS A 671 -7.01 19.61 -43.58
N SER A 672 -6.13 20.40 -42.96
CA SER A 672 -5.96 21.81 -43.34
C SER A 672 -4.47 22.15 -43.38
N GLY A 673 -4.10 23.24 -44.06
CA GLY A 673 -2.71 23.68 -44.12
C GLY A 673 -1.79 22.72 -44.89
N LEU A 674 -0.59 22.49 -44.33
CA LEU A 674 0.45 21.64 -44.94
C LEU A 674 0.96 20.52 -44.02
N TRP A 675 0.79 20.66 -42.72
CA TRP A 675 1.37 19.76 -41.74
C TRP A 675 0.26 19.01 -40.97
N LYS A 676 0.58 17.83 -40.45
CA LYS A 676 -0.29 16.98 -39.65
C LYS A 676 0.53 16.13 -38.71
N ALA A 677 -0.12 15.41 -37.79
CA ALA A 677 0.50 14.32 -37.06
C ALA A 677 0.15 12.99 -37.75
N TRP A 678 1.13 12.35 -38.31
CA TRP A 678 1.00 11.05 -38.97
C TRP A 678 1.66 9.99 -38.09
N LEU A 679 0.86 9.14 -37.46
CA LEU A 679 1.29 8.04 -36.60
C LEU A 679 1.16 6.73 -37.39
N ASN A 680 2.17 5.88 -37.28
CA ASN A 680 2.24 4.56 -37.91
C ASN A 680 2.27 4.62 -39.46
N GLY A 681 1.86 3.55 -40.16
CA GLY A 681 1.92 3.46 -41.63
C GLY A 681 3.20 2.81 -42.13
N TYR A 682 3.91 2.07 -41.28
CA TYR A 682 5.20 1.43 -41.63
C TYR A 682 5.04 0.03 -42.24
N GLY A 683 3.91 -0.66 -42.00
CA GLY A 683 3.71 -2.06 -42.39
C GLY A 683 4.60 -3.04 -41.60
N SER A 684 5.02 -2.64 -40.43
CA SER A 684 5.84 -3.42 -39.50
C SER A 684 5.60 -2.95 -38.08
N ALA A 685 5.86 -3.81 -37.07
CA ALA A 685 5.62 -3.49 -35.67
C ALA A 685 6.26 -2.14 -35.29
N HIS A 686 5.43 -1.18 -34.97
CA HIS A 686 5.83 0.19 -34.64
C HIS A 686 4.89 0.85 -33.65
N THR A 687 5.40 1.78 -32.87
CA THR A 687 4.59 2.57 -31.95
C THR A 687 4.96 4.04 -32.04
N ASP A 688 3.96 4.87 -32.37
CA ASP A 688 4.11 6.31 -32.43
C ASP A 688 3.19 7.01 -31.43
N SER A 689 3.62 8.17 -30.97
CA SER A 689 2.79 8.97 -30.09
C SER A 689 2.96 10.47 -30.28
N ALA A 690 1.90 11.21 -29.96
CA ALA A 690 1.91 12.66 -29.82
C ALA A 690 1.17 13.04 -28.54
N SER A 691 1.78 13.88 -27.68
CA SER A 691 1.19 14.29 -26.42
C SER A 691 1.46 15.76 -26.10
N GLN A 692 0.51 16.38 -25.40
CA GLN A 692 0.66 17.75 -24.91
C GLN A 692 -0.06 17.90 -23.57
N THR A 693 0.57 18.63 -22.63
CA THR A 693 -0.01 18.94 -21.32
C THR A 693 -0.55 20.35 -21.30
N VAL A 694 -1.81 20.51 -20.87
CA VAL A 694 -2.48 21.81 -20.72
C VAL A 694 -3.25 21.84 -19.41
N THR A 695 -3.60 23.04 -18.92
CA THR A 695 -4.46 23.19 -17.74
C THR A 695 -5.84 23.66 -18.17
N ILE A 696 -6.88 22.91 -17.83
CA ILE A 696 -8.26 23.31 -18.03
C ILE A 696 -8.65 24.24 -16.89
N PRO A 697 -9.04 25.49 -17.15
CA PRO A 697 -9.37 26.43 -16.09
C PRO A 697 -10.56 25.96 -15.23
N THR A 698 -10.53 26.29 -13.95
CA THR A 698 -11.62 25.99 -13.02
C THR A 698 -12.92 26.62 -13.49
N GLY A 699 -14.01 25.86 -13.47
CA GLY A 699 -15.33 26.34 -13.85
C GLY A 699 -15.61 26.40 -15.35
N CYS A 700 -14.64 26.00 -16.21
CA CYS A 700 -14.86 25.86 -17.63
C CYS A 700 -15.41 24.48 -17.97
N ARG A 701 -16.33 24.44 -18.94
CA ARG A 701 -16.50 23.23 -19.77
C ARG A 701 -15.32 23.13 -20.72
N ALA A 702 -14.92 21.94 -21.07
CA ALA A 702 -13.85 21.73 -22.04
C ALA A 702 -14.22 20.61 -22.99
N THR A 703 -13.99 20.82 -24.28
CA THR A 703 -14.25 19.83 -25.32
C THR A 703 -12.97 19.61 -26.11
N LEU A 704 -12.46 18.39 -26.14
CA LEU A 704 -11.44 17.94 -27.07
C LEU A 704 -12.12 17.70 -28.43
N SER A 705 -11.58 18.26 -29.49
CA SER A 705 -11.91 17.87 -30.86
C SER A 705 -10.63 17.68 -31.67
N TYR A 706 -10.69 16.82 -32.68
CA TYR A 706 -9.61 16.57 -33.63
C TYR A 706 -10.19 15.96 -34.92
N TRP A 707 -9.51 16.16 -36.04
CA TRP A 707 -9.80 15.47 -37.26
C TRP A 707 -8.92 14.23 -37.40
N LEU A 708 -9.53 13.10 -37.72
CA LEU A 708 -8.87 11.81 -37.83
C LEU A 708 -9.16 11.19 -39.21
N HIS A 709 -8.09 10.83 -39.91
CA HIS A 709 -8.12 9.98 -41.08
C HIS A 709 -7.38 8.67 -40.76
N ILE A 710 -7.96 7.56 -41.19
CA ILE A 710 -7.38 6.22 -41.02
C ILE A 710 -7.33 5.56 -42.39
N ASP A 711 -6.11 5.39 -42.93
CA ASP A 711 -5.82 4.59 -44.09
C ASP A 711 -5.15 3.28 -43.70
N THR A 712 -5.56 2.19 -44.33
CA THR A 712 -5.02 0.88 -43.99
C THR A 712 -4.99 -0.07 -45.18
N ALA A 713 -3.91 -0.81 -45.28
CA ALA A 713 -3.78 -1.95 -46.21
C ALA A 713 -4.41 -3.23 -45.65
N GLU A 714 -4.86 -3.22 -44.39
CA GLU A 714 -5.56 -4.34 -43.78
C GLU A 714 -6.87 -4.66 -44.48
N THR A 715 -7.10 -5.92 -44.78
CA THR A 715 -8.31 -6.39 -45.47
C THR A 715 -9.33 -7.03 -44.55
N THR A 716 -8.99 -7.23 -43.29
CA THR A 716 -9.91 -7.79 -42.29
C THR A 716 -11.06 -6.85 -41.97
N THR A 717 -12.23 -7.42 -41.71
CA THR A 717 -13.43 -6.66 -41.28
C THR A 717 -13.79 -6.96 -39.82
N THR A 718 -13.00 -7.76 -39.11
CA THR A 718 -13.35 -8.27 -37.76
C THR A 718 -12.20 -8.19 -36.77
N THR A 719 -10.94 -8.15 -37.22
CA THR A 719 -9.79 -8.21 -36.33
C THR A 719 -9.09 -6.84 -36.25
N GLN A 720 -8.90 -6.36 -35.05
CA GLN A 720 -8.15 -5.14 -34.77
C GLN A 720 -6.67 -5.48 -34.62
N TYR A 721 -5.88 -5.32 -35.68
CA TYR A 721 -4.45 -5.52 -35.67
C TYR A 721 -3.74 -4.24 -35.18
N ASP A 722 -4.11 -3.10 -35.73
CA ASP A 722 -3.50 -1.82 -35.44
C ASP A 722 -4.47 -0.92 -34.68
N LYS A 723 -3.98 -0.18 -33.71
CA LYS A 723 -4.83 0.60 -32.79
C LYS A 723 -4.29 2.00 -32.57
N LEU A 724 -5.19 2.98 -32.55
CA LEU A 724 -4.97 4.32 -32.03
C LEU A 724 -5.75 4.48 -30.72
N THR A 725 -5.06 4.80 -29.66
CA THR A 725 -5.65 5.13 -28.36
C THR A 725 -5.50 6.63 -28.09
N VAL A 726 -6.60 7.28 -27.74
CA VAL A 726 -6.61 8.67 -27.27
C VAL A 726 -6.83 8.64 -25.76
N SER A 727 -5.91 9.17 -24.99
CA SER A 727 -5.97 9.17 -23.54
C SER A 727 -5.76 10.55 -22.93
N VAL A 728 -6.35 10.76 -21.76
CA VAL A 728 -6.18 11.95 -20.90
C VAL A 728 -5.74 11.50 -19.52
N ASN A 729 -4.55 11.93 -19.09
CA ASN A 729 -3.90 11.46 -17.86
C ASN A 729 -3.85 9.93 -17.76
N GLY A 730 -3.55 9.25 -18.89
CA GLY A 730 -3.51 7.78 -18.96
C GLY A 730 -4.88 7.09 -19.10
N THR A 731 -5.98 7.77 -18.81
CA THR A 731 -7.32 7.21 -19.00
C THR A 731 -7.72 7.27 -20.47
N THR A 732 -8.05 6.14 -21.09
CA THR A 732 -8.53 6.07 -22.47
C THR A 732 -9.89 6.74 -22.60
N VAL A 733 -9.97 7.75 -23.47
CA VAL A 733 -11.19 8.52 -23.76
C VAL A 733 -11.76 8.21 -25.15
N ALA A 734 -10.95 7.67 -26.06
CA ALA A 734 -11.37 7.13 -27.35
C ALA A 734 -10.37 6.10 -27.87
N SER A 735 -10.84 5.15 -28.69
CA SER A 735 -10.00 4.13 -29.32
C SER A 735 -10.49 3.86 -30.73
N TYR A 736 -9.56 3.67 -31.65
CA TYR A 736 -9.79 3.36 -33.06
C TYR A 736 -8.84 2.26 -33.51
N SER A 737 -9.12 1.68 -34.67
CA SER A 737 -8.30 0.59 -35.23
C SER A 737 -8.34 0.63 -36.76
N ASN A 738 -7.61 -0.29 -37.42
CA ASN A 738 -7.72 -0.56 -38.86
C ASN A 738 -9.17 -0.80 -39.33
N LEU A 739 -10.08 -1.22 -38.44
CA LEU A 739 -11.49 -1.45 -38.76
C LEU A 739 -12.28 -0.14 -38.90
N ASP A 740 -11.78 0.98 -38.42
CA ASP A 740 -12.42 2.29 -38.44
C ASP A 740 -11.96 3.15 -39.61
N LYS A 741 -11.36 2.52 -40.66
CA LYS A 741 -10.90 3.23 -41.87
C LYS A 741 -11.97 4.09 -42.49
N ASN A 742 -11.57 5.24 -43.03
CA ASN A 742 -12.47 6.23 -43.64
C ASN A 742 -11.85 6.84 -44.90
N THR A 743 -12.72 7.38 -45.78
CA THR A 743 -12.30 7.94 -47.06
C THR A 743 -11.87 9.41 -47.00
N GLY A 744 -11.49 9.87 -45.84
CA GLY A 744 -11.03 11.24 -45.58
C GLY A 744 -11.19 11.54 -44.10
N TYR A 745 -10.94 12.77 -43.71
CA TYR A 745 -10.99 13.15 -42.31
C TYR A 745 -12.41 13.15 -41.73
N ALA A 746 -12.54 12.62 -40.52
CA ALA A 746 -13.75 12.68 -39.71
C ALA A 746 -13.47 13.38 -38.38
N GLN A 747 -14.27 14.40 -38.07
CA GLN A 747 -14.14 15.09 -36.81
C GLN A 747 -14.58 14.18 -35.65
N LYS A 748 -13.78 14.16 -34.61
CA LYS A 748 -14.04 13.44 -33.35
C LYS A 748 -14.14 14.45 -32.20
N SER A 749 -14.95 14.14 -31.19
CA SER A 749 -15.17 15.03 -30.06
C SER A 749 -15.34 14.24 -28.77
N VAL A 750 -14.73 14.75 -27.69
CA VAL A 750 -14.78 14.15 -26.33
C VAL A 750 -14.99 15.27 -25.31
N ASP A 751 -15.96 15.09 -24.40
CA ASP A 751 -16.17 16.01 -23.28
C ASP A 751 -15.12 15.81 -22.20
N LEU A 752 -14.34 16.86 -21.89
CA LEU A 752 -13.33 16.90 -20.86
C LEU A 752 -13.71 17.79 -19.67
N SER A 753 -14.98 18.16 -19.54
CA SER A 753 -15.45 19.09 -18.49
C SER A 753 -15.21 18.55 -17.08
N SER A 754 -15.11 17.23 -16.90
CA SER A 754 -14.75 16.59 -15.61
C SER A 754 -13.33 16.88 -15.14
N TYR A 755 -12.47 17.39 -16.02
CA TYR A 755 -11.09 17.77 -15.71
C TYR A 755 -10.93 19.28 -15.42
N ALA A 756 -12.02 20.02 -15.24
CA ALA A 756 -11.94 21.45 -14.90
C ALA A 756 -11.10 21.69 -13.63
N GLY A 757 -10.17 22.64 -13.71
CA GLY A 757 -9.22 22.95 -12.64
C GLY A 757 -7.97 22.05 -12.59
N GLN A 758 -7.85 21.08 -13.50
CA GLN A 758 -6.75 20.12 -13.51
C GLN A 758 -5.78 20.40 -14.67
N SER A 759 -4.51 20.04 -14.44
CA SER A 759 -3.54 19.86 -15.52
C SER A 759 -3.75 18.50 -16.16
N VAL A 760 -3.92 18.47 -17.48
CA VAL A 760 -4.20 17.23 -18.22
C VAL A 760 -3.16 17.02 -19.32
N THR A 761 -2.71 15.79 -19.47
CA THR A 761 -1.87 15.34 -20.58
C THR A 761 -2.75 14.59 -21.58
N LEU A 762 -3.02 15.22 -22.72
CA LEU A 762 -3.60 14.55 -23.88
C LEU A 762 -2.53 13.74 -24.58
N LYS A 763 -2.81 12.47 -24.90
CA LYS A 763 -1.91 11.62 -25.68
C LYS A 763 -2.69 10.84 -26.75
N PHE A 764 -2.19 10.92 -27.98
CA PHE A 764 -2.51 10.01 -29.06
C PHE A 764 -1.39 8.96 -29.13
N ASN A 765 -1.74 7.68 -29.16
CA ASN A 765 -0.79 6.58 -29.19
C ASN A 765 -1.23 5.54 -30.21
N GLY A 766 -0.49 5.44 -31.30
CA GLY A 766 -0.69 4.47 -32.37
C GLY A 766 0.23 3.26 -32.17
N VAL A 767 -0.32 2.08 -32.27
CA VAL A 767 0.43 0.80 -32.24
C VAL A 767 0.08 0.02 -33.49
N GLU A 768 1.10 -0.32 -34.28
CA GLU A 768 1.01 -1.10 -35.50
C GLU A 768 1.63 -2.49 -35.27
N ASP A 769 1.02 -3.51 -35.84
CA ASP A 769 1.49 -4.88 -35.73
C ASP A 769 2.68 -5.18 -36.68
N SER A 770 2.95 -6.44 -36.97
CA SER A 770 4.13 -6.84 -37.75
C SER A 770 3.93 -6.83 -39.26
N SER A 771 2.74 -6.52 -39.78
CA SER A 771 2.42 -6.61 -41.21
C SER A 771 1.27 -5.72 -41.63
N LEU A 772 1.28 -5.28 -42.89
CA LEU A 772 0.24 -4.43 -43.51
C LEU A 772 0.00 -3.11 -42.75
N GLN A 773 0.32 -2.01 -43.43
CA GLN A 773 0.27 -0.68 -42.84
C GLN A 773 -1.12 -0.23 -42.39
N THR A 774 -1.15 0.53 -41.29
CA THR A 774 -2.29 1.40 -40.95
C THR A 774 -1.75 2.77 -40.52
N SER A 775 -2.11 3.79 -41.25
CA SER A 775 -1.83 5.20 -40.96
C SER A 775 -2.94 5.78 -40.10
N PHE A 776 -2.60 6.40 -38.97
CA PHE A 776 -3.51 7.26 -38.19
C PHE A 776 -3.06 8.70 -38.35
N VAL A 777 -3.82 9.45 -39.10
CA VAL A 777 -3.48 10.85 -39.45
C VAL A 777 -4.40 11.80 -38.69
N ILE A 778 -3.81 12.62 -37.83
CA ILE A 778 -4.52 13.51 -36.92
C ILE A 778 -4.16 14.95 -37.27
N ASP A 779 -5.19 15.79 -37.34
CA ASP A 779 -5.01 17.20 -37.63
C ASP A 779 -6.06 18.06 -36.92
N ASP A 780 -5.86 19.38 -36.94
CA ASP A 780 -6.78 20.38 -36.41
C ASP A 780 -7.34 20.01 -35.02
N THR A 781 -6.42 19.74 -34.11
CA THR A 781 -6.75 19.41 -32.73
C THR A 781 -7.19 20.63 -31.94
N ALA A 782 -8.12 20.50 -31.02
CA ALA A 782 -8.49 21.60 -30.13
C ALA A 782 -8.93 21.05 -28.75
N ILE A 783 -8.57 21.74 -27.67
CA ILE A 783 -9.28 21.70 -26.40
C ILE A 783 -9.89 23.09 -26.21
N GLN A 784 -11.17 23.19 -26.54
CA GLN A 784 -11.91 24.45 -26.42
C GLN A 784 -12.58 24.52 -25.05
N THR A 785 -12.39 25.67 -24.36
CA THR A 785 -13.12 25.98 -23.13
C THR A 785 -14.25 26.97 -23.43
N GLY A 786 -15.38 26.78 -22.69
CA GLY A 786 -16.54 27.67 -22.85
C GLY A 786 -17.58 27.49 -21.75
#